data_f3e706c57fbf45b50cf2575208de6f4a
#
_entry.id   f3e706c57fbf45b50cf2575208de6f4a
#
_cell.length_a   1.000
_cell.length_b   1.000
_cell.length_c   1.000
_cell.angle_alpha   90.00
_cell.angle_beta   90.00
_cell.angle_gamma   90.00
#
_symmetry.space_group_name_H-M   'P 1'
#
loop_
_entity.id
_entity.type
_entity.pdbx_description
1 polymer ?
#
loop_
_entity_poly.entity_id
_entity_poly.type
_entity_poly.pdbx_seq_one_letter_code
_entity_poly.pdbx_strand_id
1 'polypeptide(L)'
;MPEFHVVSEYSPAGDQPQAIEKLAEGVAAGLDEQTLLGVTGSGKTYTMAKVIERMQKPTLVLAHNKTLAAQLCSEFKEFFPDNAVEYFVSYYDYYQPEAYIPHTDTYIEKDASTNEEIDRLRLSATFSLLERRDVIVVASVSCIYGLGEPDDFARMAISLRPGSSLPQEELLKKLIDCRYERNDIAFERNMFRVRGDTVEIFPAYWRDKAIRVEYFGDEIERISEINPLTGAAVHTLSHTAIYPASHYVTPPEKMARAVQEIRRECDERVKFFKDHEKPLEAERIAQRTNFDIEMIQELGYCSGVENYSRIISGRPVGSAPMTLLDYFPKDFLLFIDESHVTLPQVRAMYHGDRARKEALVEYGFRLPSAFDNRPLKFEEFQQRVNQVIYVSATPGEYERTRSGQIAEQIIRPTGLTDPKIDVRPIEGQIDDLIAEIHARIERGERTLVTTLTKRMAEDLTAYLGNAGIKTRYMHHDVGAMERMEIIRDLRRGEFDVLVGINLLREGLDLPEVSLIAILDADKEGFLRSETSLIQTIGRAARNAEGTVIMYADTVTPSMRAAIDETERRRAIQTAYNEAHGIVPKTIKKSIRDLLEITGPASKDERGMRMTERERKAEIDRLEKEMRKAAQMLEYEYAAVLRDQIIRLRGEK
;
A
#
# COMPACT_ATOMS: atom_id res chain seq x y z
N MET A 1 15.02 -19.41 -13.00
CA MET A 1 14.02 -18.59 -12.31
C MET A 1 13.27 -17.84 -13.39
N PRO A 2 11.97 -17.58 -13.22
CA PRO A 2 11.24 -16.78 -14.21
C PRO A 2 11.85 -15.38 -14.30
N GLU A 3 11.90 -14.86 -15.53
CA GLU A 3 12.35 -13.49 -15.82
C GLU A 3 11.15 -12.54 -15.77
N PHE A 4 11.40 -11.26 -15.49
CA PHE A 4 10.38 -10.24 -15.64
C PHE A 4 10.06 -10.04 -17.11
N HIS A 5 8.77 -10.15 -17.44
CA HIS A 5 8.29 -9.93 -18.80
C HIS A 5 7.03 -9.05 -18.77
N VAL A 6 7.11 -7.89 -19.43
CA VAL A 6 5.97 -6.95 -19.51
C VAL A 6 5.01 -7.40 -20.60
N VAL A 7 3.78 -7.75 -20.18
CA VAL A 7 2.66 -8.01 -21.08
C VAL A 7 1.84 -6.72 -21.22
N SER A 8 1.84 -6.12 -22.41
CA SER A 8 1.11 -4.88 -22.65
C SER A 8 0.75 -4.74 -24.13
N GLU A 9 -0.42 -4.16 -24.40
CA GLU A 9 -0.84 -3.73 -25.73
C GLU A 9 -0.13 -2.43 -26.17
N TYR A 10 0.54 -1.74 -25.21
CA TYR A 10 1.23 -0.48 -25.46
C TYR A 10 2.69 -0.71 -25.82
N SER A 11 3.20 0.12 -26.73
CA SER A 11 4.63 0.28 -26.99
C SER A 11 5.12 1.61 -26.41
N PRO A 12 6.42 1.73 -26.04
CA PRO A 12 6.98 3.00 -25.57
C PRO A 12 6.79 4.10 -26.60
N ALA A 13 6.25 5.24 -26.17
CA ALA A 13 5.94 6.38 -27.03
C ALA A 13 6.41 7.72 -26.41
N GLY A 14 6.54 8.76 -27.21
CA GLY A 14 7.00 10.07 -26.76
C GLY A 14 8.41 10.01 -26.18
N ASP A 15 8.58 10.48 -24.95
CA ASP A 15 9.86 10.49 -24.24
C ASP A 15 10.17 9.15 -23.55
N GLN A 16 9.22 8.22 -23.50
CA GLN A 16 9.39 6.96 -22.78
C GLN A 16 10.60 6.13 -23.26
N PRO A 17 10.86 5.94 -24.57
CA PRO A 17 12.02 5.17 -25.03
C PRO A 17 13.33 5.72 -24.48
N GLN A 18 13.54 7.03 -24.55
CA GLN A 18 14.75 7.69 -24.06
C GLN A 18 14.86 7.63 -22.53
N ALA A 19 13.75 7.82 -21.82
CA ALA A 19 13.71 7.75 -20.36
C ALA A 19 14.04 6.34 -19.87
N ILE A 20 13.47 5.29 -20.49
CA ILE A 20 13.74 3.89 -20.17
C ILE A 20 15.22 3.57 -20.40
N GLU A 21 15.76 3.94 -21.57
CA GLU A 21 17.15 3.68 -21.90
C GLU A 21 18.10 4.37 -20.94
N LYS A 22 17.91 5.68 -20.72
CA LYS A 22 18.72 6.49 -19.82
C LYS A 22 18.74 5.96 -18.40
N LEU A 23 17.57 5.60 -17.84
CA LEU A 23 17.46 5.07 -16.49
C LEU A 23 18.10 3.68 -16.37
N ALA A 24 17.85 2.79 -17.35
CA ALA A 24 18.43 1.46 -17.35
C ALA A 24 19.97 1.49 -17.49
N GLU A 25 20.50 2.33 -18.38
CA GLU A 25 21.94 2.55 -18.49
C GLU A 25 22.56 3.09 -17.21
N GLY A 26 21.87 4.04 -16.53
CA GLY A 26 22.31 4.55 -15.25
C GLY A 26 22.36 3.48 -14.16
N VAL A 27 21.35 2.59 -14.08
CA VAL A 27 21.37 1.43 -13.17
C VAL A 27 22.52 0.48 -13.52
N ALA A 28 22.72 0.17 -14.81
CA ALA A 28 23.79 -0.69 -15.27
C ALA A 28 25.19 -0.11 -15.03
N ALA A 29 25.31 1.22 -15.11
CA ALA A 29 26.55 1.95 -14.81
C ALA A 29 26.83 2.09 -13.30
N GLY A 30 25.90 1.67 -12.44
CA GLY A 30 26.06 1.72 -10.99
C GLY A 30 25.74 3.09 -10.37
N LEU A 31 24.93 3.93 -11.01
CA LEU A 31 24.45 5.16 -10.39
C LEU A 31 23.58 4.83 -9.17
N ASP A 32 23.91 5.41 -8.02
CA ASP A 32 23.20 5.18 -6.77
C ASP A 32 21.78 5.80 -6.79
N GLU A 33 21.67 7.02 -7.31
CA GLU A 33 20.43 7.79 -7.29
C GLU A 33 20.16 8.45 -8.65
N GLN A 34 18.91 8.34 -9.14
CA GLN A 34 18.46 8.91 -10.41
C GLN A 34 17.04 9.45 -10.25
N THR A 35 16.63 10.39 -11.10
CA THR A 35 15.25 10.92 -11.10
C THR A 35 14.57 10.73 -12.46
N LEU A 36 13.35 10.17 -12.45
CA LEU A 36 12.38 10.26 -13.52
C LEU A 36 11.47 11.47 -13.26
N LEU A 37 11.71 12.58 -13.95
CA LEU A 37 10.83 13.72 -13.96
C LEU A 37 9.71 13.46 -14.97
N GLY A 38 8.59 12.90 -14.50
CA GLY A 38 7.50 12.50 -15.37
C GLY A 38 6.20 13.26 -15.05
N VAL A 39 5.66 13.98 -16.02
CA VAL A 39 4.39 14.69 -15.82
C VAL A 39 3.22 13.73 -15.60
N THR A 40 2.14 14.23 -15.02
CA THR A 40 0.91 13.45 -14.84
C THR A 40 0.37 12.98 -16.20
N GLY A 41 0.09 11.68 -16.32
CA GLY A 41 -0.44 11.08 -17.57
C GLY A 41 0.62 10.77 -18.64
N SER A 42 1.91 10.93 -18.37
CA SER A 42 2.98 10.53 -19.31
C SER A 42 3.26 9.03 -19.33
N GLY A 43 2.63 8.23 -18.46
CA GLY A 43 2.85 6.77 -18.37
C GLY A 43 4.08 6.39 -17.54
N LYS A 44 4.34 7.08 -16.43
CA LYS A 44 5.45 6.78 -15.51
C LYS A 44 5.49 5.31 -15.07
N THR A 45 4.33 4.72 -14.71
CA THR A 45 4.24 3.32 -14.28
C THR A 45 4.71 2.36 -15.38
N TYR A 46 4.34 2.63 -16.62
CA TYR A 46 4.82 1.84 -17.76
C TYR A 46 6.33 1.95 -17.96
N THR A 47 6.88 3.15 -17.80
CA THR A 47 8.33 3.38 -17.84
C THR A 47 9.04 2.62 -16.74
N MET A 48 8.52 2.65 -15.49
CA MET A 48 9.03 1.84 -14.39
C MET A 48 9.01 0.35 -14.74
N ALA A 49 7.88 -0.16 -15.27
CA ALA A 49 7.74 -1.56 -15.66
C ALA A 49 8.79 -1.96 -16.71
N LYS A 50 9.03 -1.13 -17.72
CA LYS A 50 10.05 -1.40 -18.75
C LYS A 50 11.48 -1.34 -18.22
N VAL A 51 11.77 -0.49 -17.23
CA VAL A 51 13.07 -0.48 -16.55
C VAL A 51 13.24 -1.77 -15.72
N ILE A 52 12.21 -2.21 -14.98
CA ILE A 52 12.23 -3.48 -14.22
C ILE A 52 12.49 -4.66 -15.15
N GLU A 53 11.75 -4.75 -16.26
CA GLU A 53 11.94 -5.80 -17.27
C GLU A 53 13.37 -5.82 -17.80
N ARG A 54 13.95 -4.65 -18.07
CA ARG A 54 15.33 -4.57 -18.61
C ARG A 54 16.40 -4.92 -17.59
N MET A 55 16.17 -4.56 -16.31
CA MET A 55 17.17 -4.75 -15.26
C MET A 55 17.12 -6.11 -14.57
N GLN A 56 15.99 -6.82 -14.61
CA GLN A 56 15.81 -8.16 -14.03
C GLN A 56 16.21 -8.24 -12.54
N LYS A 57 15.92 -7.18 -11.76
CA LYS A 57 16.22 -7.10 -10.34
C LYS A 57 14.96 -7.15 -9.49
N PRO A 58 14.95 -7.83 -8.33
CA PRO A 58 13.89 -7.66 -7.35
C PRO A 58 13.67 -6.19 -7.06
N THR A 59 12.42 -5.77 -7.02
CA THR A 59 12.08 -4.34 -7.01
C THR A 59 11.15 -3.99 -5.87
N LEU A 60 11.47 -2.92 -5.14
CA LEU A 60 10.56 -2.26 -4.21
C LEU A 60 10.04 -0.97 -4.82
N VAL A 61 8.72 -0.78 -4.83
CA VAL A 61 8.06 0.47 -5.23
C VAL A 61 7.42 1.08 -3.99
N LEU A 62 7.95 2.21 -3.55
CA LEU A 62 7.51 2.91 -2.35
C LEU A 62 6.55 4.04 -2.70
N ALA A 63 5.33 4.00 -2.14
CA ALA A 63 4.30 5.01 -2.28
C ALA A 63 3.94 5.64 -0.93
N HIS A 64 3.54 6.91 -0.91
CA HIS A 64 3.28 7.65 0.32
C HIS A 64 1.97 7.28 1.03
N ASN A 65 1.03 6.61 0.37
CA ASN A 65 -0.24 6.17 0.97
C ASN A 65 -0.74 4.83 0.42
N LYS A 66 -1.72 4.22 1.13
CA LYS A 66 -2.30 2.92 0.79
C LYS A 66 -3.02 2.92 -0.58
N THR A 67 -3.72 4.00 -0.91
CA THR A 67 -4.52 4.10 -2.14
C THR A 67 -3.64 4.12 -3.38
N LEU A 68 -2.58 4.94 -3.36
CA LEU A 68 -1.61 4.98 -4.46
C LEU A 68 -0.86 3.65 -4.59
N ALA A 69 -0.45 3.06 -3.45
CA ALA A 69 0.19 1.74 -3.45
C ALA A 69 -0.73 0.66 -4.06
N ALA A 70 -2.04 0.68 -3.74
CA ALA A 70 -3.01 -0.25 -4.30
C ALA A 70 -3.17 -0.06 -5.82
N GLN A 71 -3.27 1.18 -6.28
CA GLN A 71 -3.35 1.50 -7.71
C GLN A 71 -2.10 0.99 -8.45
N LEU A 72 -0.90 1.32 -7.97
CA LEU A 72 0.36 0.86 -8.56
C LEU A 72 0.48 -0.65 -8.58
N CYS A 73 0.08 -1.33 -7.49
CA CYS A 73 0.08 -2.78 -7.40
C CYS A 73 -0.84 -3.40 -8.47
N SER A 74 -2.03 -2.83 -8.69
CA SER A 74 -2.94 -3.27 -9.75
C SER A 74 -2.33 -3.07 -11.14
N GLU A 75 -1.76 -1.91 -11.42
CA GLU A 75 -1.11 -1.61 -12.70
C GLU A 75 0.07 -2.56 -12.95
N PHE A 76 0.92 -2.83 -11.94
CA PHE A 76 2.03 -3.78 -12.07
C PHE A 76 1.55 -5.23 -12.26
N LYS A 77 0.45 -5.66 -11.62
CA LYS A 77 -0.14 -6.98 -11.86
C LYS A 77 -0.65 -7.14 -13.30
N GLU A 78 -1.16 -6.07 -13.90
CA GLU A 78 -1.54 -6.09 -15.31
C GLU A 78 -0.31 -6.21 -16.24
N PHE A 79 0.79 -5.52 -15.91
CA PHE A 79 2.03 -5.58 -16.69
C PHE A 79 2.83 -6.87 -16.48
N PHE A 80 2.76 -7.48 -15.31
CA PHE A 80 3.53 -8.67 -14.93
C PHE A 80 2.63 -9.81 -14.43
N PRO A 81 1.76 -10.36 -15.29
CA PRO A 81 0.76 -11.36 -14.88
C PRO A 81 1.37 -12.69 -14.41
N ASP A 82 2.59 -13.01 -14.83
CA ASP A 82 3.27 -14.27 -14.52
C ASP A 82 4.35 -14.13 -13.43
N ASN A 83 4.65 -12.90 -12.99
CA ASN A 83 5.63 -12.60 -11.95
C ASN A 83 4.95 -12.33 -10.60
N ALA A 84 5.73 -12.35 -9.52
CA ALA A 84 5.21 -12.04 -8.19
C ALA A 84 5.09 -10.52 -7.99
N VAL A 85 3.87 -10.00 -8.02
CA VAL A 85 3.58 -8.61 -7.69
C VAL A 85 2.81 -8.58 -6.38
N GLU A 86 3.48 -8.12 -5.33
CA GLU A 86 3.06 -8.20 -3.94
C GLU A 86 2.69 -6.81 -3.39
N TYR A 87 1.82 -6.82 -2.37
CA TYR A 87 1.32 -5.61 -1.73
C TYR A 87 1.70 -5.57 -0.25
N PHE A 88 2.38 -4.52 0.19
CA PHE A 88 2.86 -4.40 1.57
C PHE A 88 2.55 -3.02 2.16
N VAL A 89 1.42 -2.92 2.85
CA VAL A 89 0.99 -1.68 3.53
C VAL A 89 0.67 -1.96 5.00
N SER A 90 0.32 -0.93 5.77
CA SER A 90 -0.14 -1.13 7.15
C SER A 90 -1.41 -1.98 7.16
N TYR A 91 -1.42 -3.04 7.97
CA TYR A 91 -2.56 -3.97 8.11
C TYR A 91 -3.66 -3.46 9.05
N TYR A 92 -3.51 -2.26 9.61
CA TYR A 92 -4.53 -1.64 10.44
C TYR A 92 -5.57 -0.92 9.57
N ASP A 93 -6.86 -1.24 9.73
CA ASP A 93 -7.97 -0.45 9.20
C ASP A 93 -8.19 0.79 10.03
N TYR A 94 -8.09 0.62 11.35
CA TYR A 94 -8.06 1.70 12.34
C TYR A 94 -6.85 1.51 13.25
N TYR A 95 -6.16 2.60 13.57
CA TYR A 95 -4.99 2.57 14.45
C TYR A 95 -4.92 3.82 15.32
N GLN A 96 -5.15 3.65 16.60
CA GLN A 96 -4.85 4.63 17.63
C GLN A 96 -3.62 4.15 18.41
N PRO A 97 -2.48 4.82 18.25
CA PRO A 97 -1.28 4.43 18.99
C PRO A 97 -1.44 4.69 20.48
N GLU A 98 -0.84 3.83 21.29
CA GLU A 98 -0.69 4.07 22.72
C GLU A 98 0.03 5.40 22.95
N ALA A 99 -0.49 6.24 23.84
CA ALA A 99 0.09 7.53 24.18
C ALA A 99 -0.21 7.93 25.63
N TYR A 100 0.62 8.78 26.19
CA TYR A 100 0.36 9.39 27.48
C TYR A 100 0.54 10.91 27.37
N ILE A 101 -0.44 11.64 27.91
CA ILE A 101 -0.48 13.10 27.90
C ILE A 101 -0.29 13.59 29.35
N PRO A 102 0.95 13.98 29.74
CA PRO A 102 1.28 14.26 31.14
C PRO A 102 0.47 15.41 31.77
N HIS A 103 0.18 16.48 31.01
CA HIS A 103 -0.51 17.65 31.55
C HIS A 103 -1.99 17.42 31.90
N THR A 104 -2.62 16.40 31.34
CA THR A 104 -4.01 15.99 31.64
C THR A 104 -4.07 14.66 32.37
N ASP A 105 -2.94 14.03 32.67
CA ASP A 105 -2.83 12.67 33.23
C ASP A 105 -3.71 11.67 32.46
N THR A 106 -3.68 11.77 31.12
CA THR A 106 -4.53 10.95 30.26
C THR A 106 -3.70 9.88 29.57
N TYR A 107 -3.99 8.62 29.89
CA TYR A 107 -3.46 7.47 29.17
C TYR A 107 -4.43 7.07 28.06
N ILE A 108 -3.91 6.99 26.85
CA ILE A 108 -4.62 6.51 25.67
C ILE A 108 -4.13 5.10 25.39
N GLU A 109 -5.02 4.13 25.56
CA GLU A 109 -4.69 2.75 25.26
C GLU A 109 -4.57 2.55 23.74
N LYS A 110 -3.70 1.61 23.34
CA LYS A 110 -3.61 1.19 21.93
C LYS A 110 -4.93 0.56 21.52
N ASP A 111 -5.59 1.17 20.54
CA ASP A 111 -6.78 0.61 19.89
C ASP A 111 -6.50 0.41 18.40
N ALA A 112 -6.77 -0.80 17.90
CA ALA A 112 -6.48 -1.13 16.53
C ALA A 112 -7.38 -2.26 16.03
N SER A 113 -7.93 -2.08 14.84
CA SER A 113 -8.55 -3.15 14.07
C SER A 113 -7.62 -3.59 12.95
N THR A 114 -7.41 -4.89 12.84
CA THR A 114 -6.53 -5.49 11.83
C THR A 114 -7.33 -6.01 10.66
N ASN A 115 -6.78 -5.84 9.47
CA ASN A 115 -7.31 -6.39 8.25
C ASN A 115 -6.57 -7.69 7.90
N GLU A 116 -7.27 -8.81 8.03
CA GLU A 116 -6.69 -10.15 7.80
C GLU A 116 -6.21 -10.36 6.37
N GLU A 117 -6.87 -9.75 5.39
CA GLU A 117 -6.45 -9.87 3.99
C GLU A 117 -5.16 -9.09 3.73
N ILE A 118 -5.00 -7.90 4.32
CA ILE A 118 -3.75 -7.15 4.22
C ILE A 118 -2.63 -7.87 4.97
N ASP A 119 -2.91 -8.50 6.12
CA ASP A 119 -1.93 -9.31 6.84
C ASP A 119 -1.44 -10.49 5.98
N ARG A 120 -2.37 -11.20 5.33
CA ARG A 120 -2.04 -12.25 4.36
C ARG A 120 -1.14 -11.75 3.23
N LEU A 121 -1.46 -10.58 2.64
CA LEU A 121 -0.66 -10.00 1.56
C LEU A 121 0.76 -9.62 2.03
N ARG A 122 0.92 -9.17 3.27
CA ARG A 122 2.23 -8.89 3.87
C ARG A 122 3.06 -10.17 4.05
N LEU A 123 2.45 -11.24 4.53
CA LEU A 123 3.10 -12.55 4.63
C LEU A 123 3.45 -13.11 3.24
N SER A 124 2.57 -12.93 2.24
CA SER A 124 2.84 -13.29 0.85
C SER A 124 4.06 -12.56 0.29
N ALA A 125 4.19 -11.26 0.57
CA ALA A 125 5.33 -10.46 0.11
C ALA A 125 6.67 -10.96 0.69
N THR A 126 6.74 -11.22 1.99
CA THR A 126 7.95 -11.73 2.63
C THR A 126 8.28 -13.16 2.18
N PHE A 127 7.26 -14.02 2.02
CA PHE A 127 7.41 -15.34 1.44
C PHE A 127 8.01 -15.29 0.03
N SER A 128 7.41 -14.46 -0.84
CA SER A 128 7.87 -14.32 -2.23
C SER A 128 9.31 -13.82 -2.32
N LEU A 129 9.72 -12.88 -1.46
CA LEU A 129 11.09 -12.37 -1.41
C LEU A 129 12.12 -13.43 -1.01
N LEU A 130 11.74 -14.41 -0.17
CA LEU A 130 12.63 -15.49 0.23
C LEU A 130 12.72 -16.61 -0.81
N GLU A 131 11.66 -16.85 -1.59
CA GLU A 131 11.58 -17.96 -2.54
C GLU A 131 11.92 -17.60 -3.98
N ARG A 132 11.75 -16.31 -4.37
CA ARG A 132 11.81 -15.87 -5.77
C ARG A 132 12.70 -14.63 -5.91
N ARG A 133 13.18 -14.41 -7.14
CA ARG A 133 13.87 -13.16 -7.49
C ARG A 133 13.06 -12.25 -8.41
N ASP A 134 12.06 -12.79 -9.08
CA ASP A 134 11.15 -12.04 -9.95
C ASP A 134 9.98 -11.44 -9.14
N VAL A 135 10.32 -10.66 -8.11
CA VAL A 135 9.37 -10.08 -7.14
C VAL A 135 9.36 -8.56 -7.23
N ILE A 136 8.17 -8.00 -7.39
CA ILE A 136 7.90 -6.56 -7.24
C ILE A 136 7.04 -6.40 -6.00
N VAL A 137 7.53 -5.69 -5.00
CA VAL A 137 6.71 -5.32 -3.83
C VAL A 137 6.32 -3.87 -3.92
N VAL A 138 5.03 -3.59 -3.94
CA VAL A 138 4.50 -2.23 -3.84
C VAL A 138 4.13 -1.97 -2.40
N ALA A 139 4.80 -1.02 -1.76
CA ALA A 139 4.69 -0.77 -0.35
C ALA A 139 4.33 0.70 -0.02
N SER A 140 3.68 0.88 1.13
CA SER A 140 3.62 2.20 1.77
C SER A 140 4.81 2.40 2.72
N VAL A 141 4.91 3.57 3.34
CA VAL A 141 5.96 3.89 4.34
C VAL A 141 6.00 2.89 5.50
N SER A 142 4.97 2.04 5.67
CA SER A 142 5.01 0.93 6.65
C SER A 142 6.17 -0.05 6.46
N CYS A 143 6.80 -0.08 5.29
CA CYS A 143 7.97 -0.92 4.99
C CYS A 143 9.23 -0.55 5.78
N ILE A 144 9.32 0.67 6.35
CA ILE A 144 10.46 1.10 7.19
C ILE A 144 10.24 0.82 8.69
N TYR A 145 9.08 0.27 9.07
CA TYR A 145 8.79 -0.12 10.45
C TYR A 145 9.33 -1.51 10.77
N GLY A 146 9.55 -1.75 12.07
CA GLY A 146 10.04 -3.03 12.57
C GLY A 146 9.19 -4.20 12.11
N LEU A 147 9.88 -5.23 11.61
CA LEU A 147 9.34 -6.52 11.20
C LEU A 147 10.14 -7.63 11.90
N GLY A 148 9.67 -8.86 11.86
CA GLY A 148 10.45 -10.01 12.35
C GLY A 148 11.77 -10.17 11.61
N GLU A 149 12.71 -10.89 12.21
CA GLU A 149 14.01 -11.14 11.60
C GLU A 149 13.90 -12.10 10.42
N PRO A 150 14.42 -11.74 9.22
CA PRO A 150 14.37 -12.60 8.04
C PRO A 150 15.00 -13.98 8.28
N ASP A 151 16.14 -14.02 9.00
CA ASP A 151 16.84 -15.27 9.32
C ASP A 151 16.03 -16.20 10.22
N ASP A 152 15.33 -15.66 11.23
CA ASP A 152 14.47 -16.46 12.10
C ASP A 152 13.25 -16.96 11.33
N PHE A 153 12.63 -16.10 10.51
CA PHE A 153 11.50 -16.47 9.67
C PHE A 153 11.86 -17.59 8.68
N ALA A 154 13.02 -17.51 8.05
CA ALA A 154 13.51 -18.52 7.12
C ALA A 154 13.92 -19.84 7.84
N ARG A 155 14.58 -19.76 9.02
CA ARG A 155 14.99 -20.94 9.80
C ARG A 155 13.81 -21.74 10.33
N MET A 156 12.71 -21.08 10.66
CA MET A 156 11.52 -21.74 11.16
C MET A 156 10.67 -22.35 10.04
N ALA A 157 10.99 -22.11 8.78
CA ALA A 157 10.30 -22.73 7.66
C ALA A 157 10.47 -24.27 7.71
N ILE A 158 9.35 -24.98 7.58
CA ILE A 158 9.29 -26.44 7.62
C ILE A 158 9.42 -26.97 6.20
N SER A 159 10.56 -27.55 5.86
CA SER A 159 10.79 -28.19 4.56
C SER A 159 10.18 -29.59 4.56
N LEU A 160 9.31 -29.85 3.59
CA LEU A 160 8.61 -31.14 3.42
C LEU A 160 8.97 -31.75 2.07
N ARG A 161 9.35 -33.04 2.09
CA ARG A 161 9.68 -33.81 0.88
C ARG A 161 9.14 -35.24 1.01
N PRO A 162 8.54 -35.82 -0.03
CA PRO A 162 8.24 -37.24 -0.05
C PRO A 162 9.50 -38.07 0.18
N GLY A 163 9.40 -39.15 0.94
CA GLY A 163 10.52 -39.99 1.33
C GLY A 163 11.36 -39.47 2.50
N SER A 164 11.02 -38.32 3.08
CA SER A 164 11.73 -37.80 4.27
C SER A 164 11.13 -38.38 5.55
N SER A 165 12.01 -38.80 6.49
CA SER A 165 11.61 -39.21 7.82
C SER A 165 11.41 -38.01 8.71
N LEU A 166 10.14 -37.58 8.85
CA LEU A 166 9.68 -36.53 9.75
C LEU A 166 8.39 -37.05 10.42
N PRO A 167 8.47 -37.54 11.65
CA PRO A 167 7.29 -38.07 12.36
C PRO A 167 6.16 -37.03 12.40
N GLN A 168 4.92 -37.51 12.30
CA GLN A 168 3.73 -36.62 12.30
C GLN A 168 3.71 -35.73 13.55
N GLU A 169 4.00 -36.26 14.74
CA GLU A 169 4.03 -35.48 15.98
C GLU A 169 5.07 -34.34 15.94
N GLU A 170 6.22 -34.57 15.31
CA GLU A 170 7.25 -33.56 15.15
C GLU A 170 6.78 -32.45 14.19
N LEU A 171 6.10 -32.80 13.09
CA LEU A 171 5.49 -31.84 12.20
C LEU A 171 4.45 -30.98 12.94
N LEU A 172 3.57 -31.58 13.72
CA LEU A 172 2.54 -30.85 14.48
C LEU A 172 3.17 -29.86 15.48
N LYS A 173 4.23 -30.26 16.17
CA LYS A 173 4.97 -29.39 17.07
C LYS A 173 5.59 -28.20 16.31
N LYS A 174 6.26 -28.47 15.19
CA LYS A 174 6.83 -27.39 14.35
C LYS A 174 5.77 -26.44 13.82
N LEU A 175 4.57 -26.92 13.47
CA LEU A 175 3.46 -26.06 13.05
C LEU A 175 3.00 -25.13 14.18
N ILE A 176 2.88 -25.64 15.42
CA ILE A 176 2.55 -24.82 16.59
C ILE A 176 3.65 -23.76 16.85
N ASP A 177 4.92 -24.15 16.78
CA ASP A 177 6.05 -23.24 16.92
C ASP A 177 6.02 -22.14 15.83
N CYS A 178 5.54 -22.47 14.61
CA CYS A 178 5.30 -21.55 13.49
C CYS A 178 4.00 -20.75 13.60
N ARG A 179 3.28 -20.82 14.71
CA ARG A 179 2.02 -20.10 14.98
C ARG A 179 0.82 -20.56 14.16
N TYR A 180 0.80 -21.80 13.71
CA TYR A 180 -0.42 -22.41 13.18
C TYR A 180 -1.28 -22.96 14.29
N GLU A 181 -2.60 -22.85 14.15
CA GLU A 181 -3.56 -23.38 15.10
C GLU A 181 -4.16 -24.69 14.59
N ARG A 182 -4.35 -25.66 15.50
CA ARG A 182 -5.06 -26.89 15.16
C ARG A 182 -6.55 -26.67 15.22
N ASN A 183 -7.24 -26.92 14.11
CA ASN A 183 -8.70 -26.94 14.07
C ASN A 183 -9.16 -28.02 13.09
N ASP A 184 -9.70 -29.11 13.64
CA ASP A 184 -10.14 -30.27 12.83
C ASP A 184 -11.55 -30.07 12.25
N ILE A 185 -12.28 -29.00 12.64
CA ILE A 185 -13.65 -28.67 12.22
C ILE A 185 -13.64 -27.53 11.20
N ALA A 186 -13.21 -26.34 11.59
CA ALA A 186 -13.05 -25.21 10.71
C ALA A 186 -11.63 -25.18 10.14
N PHE A 187 -11.50 -25.26 8.82
CA PHE A 187 -10.21 -25.29 8.14
C PHE A 187 -10.02 -23.97 7.39
N GLU A 188 -9.43 -23.05 8.08
CA GLU A 188 -9.21 -21.68 7.60
C GLU A 188 -7.71 -21.37 7.49
N ARG A 189 -7.38 -20.21 7.02
CA ARG A 189 -6.02 -19.69 6.93
C ARG A 189 -5.34 -19.72 8.32
N ASN A 190 -4.06 -20.03 8.37
CA ASN A 190 -3.24 -20.19 9.59
C ASN A 190 -3.59 -21.44 10.42
N MET A 191 -4.37 -22.36 9.88
CA MET A 191 -4.79 -23.56 10.59
C MET A 191 -4.22 -24.82 9.94
N PHE A 192 -4.13 -25.87 10.75
CA PHE A 192 -3.93 -27.22 10.28
C PHE A 192 -4.93 -28.17 10.92
N ARG A 193 -5.22 -29.26 10.23
CA ARG A 193 -6.08 -30.34 10.75
C ARG A 193 -5.44 -31.70 10.52
N VAL A 194 -5.83 -32.66 11.35
CA VAL A 194 -5.27 -34.01 11.33
C VAL A 194 -6.38 -35.04 11.17
N ARG A 195 -6.25 -35.92 10.20
CA ARG A 195 -7.19 -37.03 9.96
C ARG A 195 -6.43 -38.34 9.73
N GLY A 196 -6.22 -39.12 10.81
CA GLY A 196 -5.40 -40.30 10.74
C GLY A 196 -3.95 -39.99 10.36
N ASP A 197 -3.46 -40.63 9.31
CA ASP A 197 -2.10 -40.42 8.79
C ASP A 197 -1.98 -39.23 7.82
N THR A 198 -2.95 -38.33 7.85
CA THR A 198 -2.98 -37.15 6.96
C THR A 198 -3.00 -35.85 7.77
N VAL A 199 -2.09 -34.96 7.43
CA VAL A 199 -2.05 -33.58 7.95
C VAL A 199 -2.36 -32.61 6.80
N GLU A 200 -3.35 -31.77 6.98
CA GLU A 200 -3.67 -30.70 6.04
C GLU A 200 -3.34 -29.36 6.67
N ILE A 201 -2.63 -28.53 5.92
CA ILE A 201 -2.08 -27.23 6.38
C ILE A 201 -2.57 -26.16 5.45
N PHE A 202 -3.18 -25.08 5.98
CA PHE A 202 -3.57 -23.92 5.20
C PHE A 202 -2.56 -22.77 5.46
N PRO A 203 -1.58 -22.58 4.55
CA PRO A 203 -0.54 -21.58 4.74
C PRO A 203 -1.09 -20.16 4.92
N ALA A 204 -0.47 -19.41 5.81
CA ALA A 204 -0.87 -18.05 6.17
C ALA A 204 -0.86 -17.05 5.00
N TYR A 205 0.01 -17.29 4.03
CA TYR A 205 0.26 -16.44 2.86
C TYR A 205 -0.52 -16.86 1.62
N TRP A 206 -1.25 -17.99 1.65
CA TRP A 206 -2.09 -18.45 0.54
C TRP A 206 -3.57 -18.06 0.76
N ARG A 207 -4.31 -17.97 -0.33
CA ARG A 207 -5.73 -17.59 -0.29
C ARG A 207 -6.68 -18.75 -0.50
N ASP A 208 -6.38 -19.60 -1.49
CA ASP A 208 -7.30 -20.59 -2.05
C ASP A 208 -6.67 -21.99 -2.20
N LYS A 209 -5.54 -22.20 -1.57
CA LYS A 209 -4.75 -23.41 -1.66
C LYS A 209 -4.29 -23.87 -0.29
N ALA A 210 -4.25 -25.19 -0.08
CA ALA A 210 -3.71 -25.80 1.12
C ALA A 210 -2.78 -26.97 0.75
N ILE A 211 -1.98 -27.42 1.70
CA ILE A 211 -1.06 -28.53 1.55
C ILE A 211 -1.62 -29.74 2.31
N ARG A 212 -1.65 -30.88 1.66
CA ARG A 212 -1.92 -32.17 2.28
C ARG A 212 -0.63 -32.98 2.33
N VAL A 213 -0.28 -33.46 3.52
CA VAL A 213 0.85 -34.35 3.80
C VAL A 213 0.30 -35.70 4.23
N GLU A 214 0.59 -36.74 3.47
CA GLU A 214 0.15 -38.11 3.74
C GLU A 214 1.34 -38.92 4.23
N TYR A 215 1.14 -39.66 5.31
CA TYR A 215 2.17 -40.41 5.99
C TYR A 215 2.01 -41.94 5.80
N PHE A 216 3.14 -42.61 5.73
CA PHE A 216 3.23 -44.07 5.95
C PHE A 216 4.20 -44.33 7.11
N GLY A 217 3.64 -44.56 8.31
CA GLY A 217 4.43 -44.57 9.55
C GLY A 217 5.04 -43.20 9.84
N ASP A 218 6.36 -43.12 10.00
CA ASP A 218 7.10 -41.86 10.27
C ASP A 218 7.66 -41.18 9.01
N GLU A 219 7.34 -41.74 7.82
CA GLU A 219 7.81 -41.23 6.54
C GLU A 219 6.69 -40.48 5.78
N ILE A 220 7.02 -39.38 5.17
CA ILE A 220 6.10 -38.65 4.28
C ILE A 220 6.01 -39.43 2.97
N GLU A 221 4.85 -40.03 2.69
CA GLU A 221 4.59 -40.75 1.46
C GLU A 221 4.31 -39.82 0.29
N ARG A 222 3.43 -38.84 0.52
CA ARG A 222 2.97 -37.91 -0.54
C ARG A 222 2.68 -36.53 -0.01
N ILE A 223 2.95 -35.53 -0.84
CA ILE A 223 2.56 -34.14 -0.61
C ILE A 223 1.72 -33.67 -1.79
N SER A 224 0.56 -33.08 -1.52
CA SER A 224 -0.34 -32.56 -2.55
C SER A 224 -0.80 -31.15 -2.23
N GLU A 225 -0.88 -30.31 -3.26
CA GLU A 225 -1.66 -29.06 -3.21
C GLU A 225 -3.13 -29.42 -3.34
N ILE A 226 -3.96 -28.91 -2.45
CA ILE A 226 -5.40 -29.19 -2.41
C ILE A 226 -6.20 -27.88 -2.41
N ASN A 227 -7.44 -27.96 -2.89
CA ASN A 227 -8.42 -26.92 -2.67
C ASN A 227 -8.96 -27.07 -1.22
N PRO A 228 -8.85 -26.05 -0.34
CA PRO A 228 -9.23 -26.16 1.07
C PRO A 228 -10.74 -26.38 1.29
N LEU A 229 -11.60 -25.94 0.35
CA LEU A 229 -13.05 -26.08 0.43
C LEU A 229 -13.53 -27.49 0.04
N THR A 230 -12.97 -28.03 -1.06
CA THR A 230 -13.41 -29.33 -1.58
C THR A 230 -12.54 -30.50 -1.12
N GLY A 231 -11.33 -30.23 -0.62
CA GLY A 231 -10.31 -31.25 -0.32
C GLY A 231 -9.75 -31.95 -1.56
N ALA A 232 -10.11 -31.50 -2.77
CA ALA A 232 -9.63 -32.10 -4.01
C ALA A 232 -8.15 -31.77 -4.24
N ALA A 233 -7.35 -32.81 -4.56
CA ALA A 233 -5.95 -32.61 -4.94
C ALA A 233 -5.88 -31.92 -6.32
N VAL A 234 -5.08 -30.85 -6.39
CA VAL A 234 -4.82 -30.11 -7.63
C VAL A 234 -3.62 -30.73 -8.35
N HIS A 235 -2.51 -30.88 -7.65
CA HIS A 235 -1.32 -31.56 -8.14
C HIS A 235 -0.44 -32.05 -6.99
N THR A 236 0.45 -33.02 -7.30
CA THR A 236 1.40 -33.56 -6.34
C THR A 236 2.68 -32.74 -6.37
N LEU A 237 3.27 -32.52 -5.20
CA LEU A 237 4.49 -31.75 -5.02
C LEU A 237 5.67 -32.64 -4.69
N SER A 238 6.82 -32.38 -5.30
CA SER A 238 8.10 -33.04 -4.94
C SER A 238 8.79 -32.39 -3.74
N HIS A 239 8.42 -31.17 -3.41
CA HIS A 239 8.93 -30.39 -2.28
C HIS A 239 7.99 -29.22 -1.99
N THR A 240 7.85 -28.85 -0.73
CA THR A 240 7.23 -27.60 -0.30
C THR A 240 7.87 -27.12 1.00
N ALA A 241 7.79 -25.81 1.26
CA ALA A 241 8.17 -25.21 2.53
C ALA A 241 6.96 -24.51 3.16
N ILE A 242 6.72 -24.77 4.44
CA ILE A 242 5.68 -24.09 5.21
C ILE A 242 6.36 -23.00 6.05
N TYR A 243 6.10 -21.76 5.71
CA TYR A 243 6.61 -20.59 6.43
C TYR A 243 5.72 -20.24 7.62
N PRO A 244 6.27 -19.55 8.64
CA PRO A 244 5.49 -19.13 9.81
C PRO A 244 4.25 -18.32 9.48
N ALA A 245 3.22 -18.48 10.30
CA ALA A 245 1.95 -17.73 10.17
C ALA A 245 2.01 -16.29 10.69
N SER A 246 3.15 -15.84 11.20
CA SER A 246 3.38 -14.48 11.69
C SER A 246 4.83 -14.06 11.43
N HIS A 247 5.05 -12.77 11.17
CA HIS A 247 6.41 -12.22 11.09
C HIS A 247 7.15 -12.23 12.44
N TYR A 248 6.40 -12.20 13.55
CA TYR A 248 6.95 -12.17 14.91
C TYR A 248 7.06 -13.56 15.50
N VAL A 249 7.80 -14.43 14.82
CA VAL A 249 8.16 -15.77 15.34
C VAL A 249 9.59 -15.73 15.85
N THR A 250 9.81 -16.41 16.95
CA THR A 250 11.11 -16.47 17.61
C THR A 250 11.37 -17.89 18.10
N PRO A 251 12.53 -18.46 17.82
CA PRO A 251 12.90 -19.77 18.35
C PRO A 251 12.78 -19.81 19.88
N PRO A 252 12.30 -20.93 20.48
CA PRO A 252 12.06 -21.04 21.92
C PRO A 252 13.26 -20.67 22.80
N GLU A 253 14.47 -21.01 22.36
CA GLU A 253 15.72 -20.70 23.08
C GLU A 253 16.01 -19.19 23.14
N LYS A 254 15.73 -18.47 22.04
CA LYS A 254 15.85 -17.00 22.00
C LYS A 254 14.81 -16.36 22.92
N MET A 255 13.58 -16.89 22.94
CA MET A 255 12.51 -16.38 23.79
C MET A 255 12.82 -16.56 25.28
N ALA A 256 13.34 -17.71 25.69
CA ALA A 256 13.73 -17.96 27.08
C ALA A 256 14.81 -16.98 27.56
N ARG A 257 15.79 -16.66 26.71
CA ARG A 257 16.79 -15.61 27.00
C ARG A 257 16.15 -14.22 27.07
N ALA A 258 15.26 -13.90 26.13
CA ALA A 258 14.59 -12.60 26.09
C ALA A 258 13.78 -12.33 27.37
N VAL A 259 13.07 -13.30 27.91
CA VAL A 259 12.33 -13.18 29.18
C VAL A 259 13.26 -12.81 30.35
N GLN A 260 14.45 -13.39 30.43
CA GLN A 260 15.42 -13.03 31.48
C GLN A 260 15.92 -11.58 31.32
N GLU A 261 16.21 -11.16 30.10
CA GLU A 261 16.64 -9.80 29.79
C GLU A 261 15.53 -8.76 30.07
N ILE A 262 14.27 -9.05 29.69
CA ILE A 262 13.10 -8.18 29.97
C ILE A 262 12.96 -8.01 31.50
N ARG A 263 13.09 -9.10 32.25
CA ARG A 263 13.01 -9.05 33.73
C ARG A 263 14.13 -8.19 34.30
N ARG A 264 15.36 -8.35 33.83
CA ARG A 264 16.50 -7.54 34.28
C ARG A 264 16.27 -6.04 33.97
N GLU A 265 15.87 -5.69 32.76
CA GLU A 265 15.58 -4.31 32.39
C GLU A 265 14.43 -3.72 33.24
N CYS A 266 13.42 -4.53 33.57
CA CYS A 266 12.33 -4.13 34.47
C CYS A 266 12.87 -3.82 35.87
N ASP A 267 13.68 -4.71 36.46
CA ASP A 267 14.24 -4.52 37.81
C ASP A 267 15.11 -3.25 37.87
N GLU A 268 15.94 -3.03 36.86
CA GLU A 268 16.76 -1.81 36.73
C GLU A 268 15.87 -0.56 36.64
N ARG A 269 14.77 -0.62 35.87
CA ARG A 269 13.86 0.52 35.70
C ARG A 269 13.04 0.80 36.94
N VAL A 270 12.57 -0.22 37.62
CA VAL A 270 11.87 -0.12 38.92
C VAL A 270 12.80 0.54 39.96
N LYS A 271 14.05 0.10 40.03
CA LYS A 271 15.06 0.73 40.92
C LYS A 271 15.26 2.19 40.56
N PHE A 272 15.43 2.51 39.28
CA PHE A 272 15.57 3.89 38.81
C PHE A 272 14.42 4.78 39.27
N PHE A 273 13.17 4.34 39.11
CA PHE A 273 12.01 5.12 39.56
C PHE A 273 11.96 5.29 41.08
N LYS A 274 12.27 4.26 41.86
CA LYS A 274 12.35 4.35 43.32
C LYS A 274 13.42 5.33 43.78
N ASP A 275 14.61 5.30 43.17
CA ASP A 275 15.71 6.20 43.48
C ASP A 275 15.42 7.67 43.13
N HIS A 276 14.44 7.91 42.25
CA HIS A 276 13.98 9.25 41.82
C HIS A 276 12.61 9.64 42.43
N GLU A 277 12.19 8.99 43.51
CA GLU A 277 10.94 9.30 44.22
C GLU A 277 9.66 9.19 43.36
N LYS A 278 9.66 8.28 42.38
CA LYS A 278 8.55 7.96 41.46
C LYS A 278 7.94 6.58 41.77
N PRO A 279 7.27 6.37 42.94
CA PRO A 279 6.79 5.05 43.32
C PRO A 279 5.64 4.54 42.44
N LEU A 280 4.79 5.43 41.91
CA LEU A 280 3.67 5.07 41.06
C LEU A 280 4.15 4.50 39.70
N GLU A 281 5.15 5.15 39.12
CA GLU A 281 5.77 4.70 37.88
C GLU A 281 6.52 3.37 38.07
N ALA A 282 7.15 3.18 39.24
CA ALA A 282 7.81 1.93 39.60
C ALA A 282 6.82 0.76 39.70
N GLU A 283 5.67 0.97 40.34
CA GLU A 283 4.64 -0.06 40.46
C GLU A 283 4.00 -0.37 39.10
N ARG A 284 3.65 0.66 38.35
CA ARG A 284 3.03 0.54 37.01
C ARG A 284 3.89 -0.29 36.06
N ILE A 285 5.18 0.03 35.94
CA ILE A 285 6.07 -0.71 35.03
C ILE A 285 6.28 -2.15 35.51
N ALA A 286 6.37 -2.38 36.83
CA ALA A 286 6.54 -3.72 37.37
C ALA A 286 5.31 -4.60 37.09
N GLN A 287 4.11 -4.10 37.37
CA GLN A 287 2.87 -4.84 37.12
C GLN A 287 2.70 -5.18 35.63
N ARG A 288 2.87 -4.19 34.77
CA ARG A 288 2.75 -4.39 33.30
C ARG A 288 3.75 -5.39 32.79
N THR A 289 5.03 -5.24 33.15
CA THR A 289 6.08 -6.11 32.61
C THR A 289 5.97 -7.54 33.12
N ASN A 290 5.60 -7.75 34.40
CA ASN A 290 5.40 -9.07 34.93
C ASN A 290 4.22 -9.79 34.23
N PHE A 291 3.11 -9.08 34.00
CA PHE A 291 1.98 -9.63 33.23
C PHE A 291 2.40 -10.00 31.81
N ASP A 292 3.14 -9.12 31.12
CA ASP A 292 3.63 -9.40 29.76
C ASP A 292 4.58 -10.62 29.73
N ILE A 293 5.44 -10.80 30.75
CA ILE A 293 6.33 -11.97 30.90
C ILE A 293 5.51 -13.24 31.10
N GLU A 294 4.50 -13.25 31.96
CA GLU A 294 3.62 -14.41 32.18
C GLU A 294 2.94 -14.82 30.88
N MET A 295 2.37 -13.85 30.14
CA MET A 295 1.75 -14.11 28.83
C MET A 295 2.75 -14.70 27.82
N ILE A 296 3.97 -14.17 27.76
CA ILE A 296 5.02 -14.70 26.87
C ILE A 296 5.39 -16.14 27.26
N GLN A 297 5.47 -16.45 28.55
CA GLN A 297 5.83 -17.80 29.03
C GLN A 297 4.74 -18.84 28.75
N GLU A 298 3.46 -18.47 28.96
CA GLU A 298 2.32 -19.39 28.80
C GLU A 298 1.85 -19.52 27.35
N LEU A 299 1.75 -18.40 26.62
CA LEU A 299 1.20 -18.34 25.27
C LEU A 299 2.26 -18.11 24.18
N GLY A 300 3.49 -17.79 24.58
CA GLY A 300 4.58 -17.45 23.69
C GLY A 300 4.49 -16.04 23.09
N TYR A 301 3.50 -15.22 23.47
CA TYR A 301 3.38 -13.81 23.05
C TYR A 301 2.60 -12.99 24.08
N CYS A 302 2.68 -11.66 23.99
CA CYS A 302 1.84 -10.74 24.75
C CYS A 302 1.34 -9.60 23.87
N SER A 303 0.30 -8.89 24.32
CA SER A 303 -0.15 -7.66 23.65
C SER A 303 0.93 -6.58 23.72
N GLY A 304 1.40 -6.11 22.56
CA GLY A 304 2.50 -5.15 22.47
C GLY A 304 3.89 -5.81 22.53
N VAL A 305 4.01 -7.10 22.21
CA VAL A 305 5.29 -7.85 22.17
C VAL A 305 6.35 -7.14 21.32
N GLU A 306 5.94 -6.35 20.34
CA GLU A 306 6.81 -5.53 19.51
C GLU A 306 7.66 -4.53 20.31
N ASN A 307 7.21 -4.09 21.50
CA ASN A 307 7.98 -3.20 22.36
C ASN A 307 9.22 -3.88 22.96
N TYR A 308 9.25 -5.20 22.97
CA TYR A 308 10.38 -6.03 23.40
C TYR A 308 11.22 -6.55 22.22
N SER A 309 10.92 -6.15 20.98
CA SER A 309 11.55 -6.67 19.76
C SER A 309 13.07 -6.61 19.76
N ARG A 310 13.68 -5.55 20.32
CA ARG A 310 15.13 -5.43 20.49
C ARG A 310 15.71 -6.54 21.36
N ILE A 311 15.07 -6.80 22.50
CA ILE A 311 15.53 -7.82 23.44
C ILE A 311 15.31 -9.21 22.85
N ILE A 312 14.16 -9.46 22.25
CA ILE A 312 13.81 -10.73 21.62
C ILE A 312 14.83 -11.08 20.52
N SER A 313 15.17 -10.14 19.67
CA SER A 313 16.18 -10.32 18.63
C SER A 313 17.62 -10.34 19.15
N GLY A 314 17.87 -9.89 20.38
CA GLY A 314 19.20 -9.78 20.96
C GLY A 314 20.06 -8.67 20.37
N ARG A 315 19.42 -7.65 19.77
CA ARG A 315 20.11 -6.50 19.18
C ARG A 315 20.66 -5.54 20.25
N PRO A 316 21.77 -4.84 19.96
CA PRO A 316 22.28 -3.78 20.83
C PRO A 316 21.27 -2.65 21.05
N VAL A 317 21.38 -1.95 22.17
CA VAL A 317 20.57 -0.75 22.47
C VAL A 317 20.81 0.32 21.40
N GLY A 318 19.73 0.93 20.90
CA GLY A 318 19.76 1.97 19.89
C GLY A 318 19.93 1.48 18.46
N SER A 319 20.09 0.18 18.23
CA SER A 319 20.21 -0.41 16.89
C SER A 319 18.93 -0.25 16.08
N ALA A 320 19.08 -0.19 14.76
CA ALA A 320 17.95 -0.18 13.84
C ALA A 320 17.18 -1.50 13.89
N PRO A 321 15.84 -1.49 13.80
CA PRO A 321 15.05 -2.72 13.67
C PRO A 321 15.24 -3.35 12.29
N MET A 322 14.99 -4.66 12.19
CA MET A 322 14.80 -5.32 10.90
C MET A 322 13.47 -4.89 10.30
N THR A 323 13.43 -4.67 9.01
CA THR A 323 12.29 -4.12 8.26
C THR A 323 12.07 -4.92 6.98
N LEU A 324 11.08 -4.56 6.16
CA LEU A 324 10.88 -5.20 4.86
C LEU A 324 12.13 -5.09 3.96
N LEU A 325 12.90 -4.01 4.07
CA LEU A 325 14.12 -3.83 3.27
C LEU A 325 15.16 -4.91 3.54
N ASP A 326 15.17 -5.47 4.76
CA ASP A 326 16.11 -6.51 5.15
C ASP A 326 15.74 -7.91 4.60
N TYR A 327 14.50 -8.08 4.06
CA TYR A 327 14.07 -9.28 3.33
C TYR A 327 14.51 -9.26 1.85
N PHE A 328 14.83 -8.08 1.32
CA PHE A 328 15.31 -7.95 -0.06
C PHE A 328 16.76 -8.42 -0.19
N PRO A 329 17.14 -9.00 -1.34
CA PRO A 329 18.53 -9.21 -1.66
C PRO A 329 19.23 -7.86 -1.84
N LYS A 330 20.54 -7.80 -1.58
CA LYS A 330 21.31 -6.54 -1.55
C LYS A 330 21.32 -5.76 -2.88
N ASP A 331 21.03 -6.41 -3.99
CA ASP A 331 21.06 -5.84 -5.34
C ASP A 331 19.69 -5.33 -5.82
N PHE A 332 18.70 -5.23 -4.94
CA PHE A 332 17.37 -4.79 -5.33
C PHE A 332 17.33 -3.34 -5.83
N LEU A 333 16.33 -3.05 -6.66
CA LEU A 333 16.07 -1.71 -7.19
C LEU A 333 14.91 -1.07 -6.41
N LEU A 334 15.09 0.19 -6.00
CA LEU A 334 14.03 0.95 -5.33
C LEU A 334 13.49 2.05 -6.25
N PHE A 335 12.18 2.05 -6.46
CA PHE A 335 11.46 3.21 -6.98
C PHE A 335 10.75 3.92 -5.83
N ILE A 336 10.88 5.25 -5.76
CA ILE A 336 10.14 6.07 -4.82
C ILE A 336 9.16 6.93 -5.62
N ASP A 337 7.90 6.50 -5.64
CA ASP A 337 6.85 7.22 -6.37
C ASP A 337 6.38 8.43 -5.58
N GLU A 338 6.03 9.51 -6.30
CA GLU A 338 5.74 10.83 -5.77
C GLU A 338 6.76 11.23 -4.68
N SER A 339 8.05 11.13 -5.04
CA SER A 339 9.20 11.23 -4.12
C SER A 339 9.22 12.54 -3.32
N HIS A 340 8.74 13.64 -3.91
CA HIS A 340 8.61 14.94 -3.25
C HIS A 340 7.71 14.93 -2.01
N VAL A 341 6.84 13.92 -1.85
CA VAL A 341 6.00 13.69 -0.65
C VAL A 341 6.52 12.51 0.16
N THR A 342 6.90 11.43 -0.51
CA THR A 342 7.31 10.18 0.13
C THR A 342 8.56 10.34 0.96
N LEU A 343 9.58 11.06 0.46
CA LEU A 343 10.84 11.28 1.20
C LEU A 343 10.66 12.12 2.48
N PRO A 344 9.97 13.26 2.47
CA PRO A 344 9.65 13.99 3.69
C PRO A 344 8.89 13.15 4.71
N GLN A 345 7.98 12.28 4.27
CA GLN A 345 7.25 11.36 5.14
C GLN A 345 8.20 10.36 5.80
N VAL A 346 9.09 9.71 5.05
CA VAL A 346 10.11 8.79 5.60
C VAL A 346 10.96 9.48 6.67
N ARG A 347 11.38 10.73 6.42
CA ARG A 347 12.16 11.53 7.39
C ARG A 347 11.39 11.83 8.69
N ALA A 348 10.09 12.12 8.58
CA ALA A 348 9.29 12.54 9.73
C ALA A 348 8.90 11.40 10.67
N MET A 349 8.80 10.16 10.17
CA MET A 349 8.26 9.01 10.92
C MET A 349 9.01 8.72 12.23
N TYR A 350 10.32 8.76 12.20
CA TYR A 350 11.15 8.50 13.40
C TYR A 350 10.88 9.48 14.53
N HIS A 351 10.83 10.77 14.21
CA HIS A 351 10.68 11.82 15.24
C HIS A 351 9.32 11.78 15.90
N GLY A 352 8.26 11.50 15.14
CA GLY A 352 6.90 11.36 15.68
C GLY A 352 6.76 10.16 16.62
N ASP A 353 7.32 8.99 16.25
CA ASP A 353 7.31 7.79 17.10
C ASP A 353 8.12 8.00 18.39
N ARG A 354 9.30 8.62 18.29
CA ARG A 354 10.19 8.91 19.41
C ARG A 354 9.53 9.81 20.44
N ALA A 355 8.96 10.94 20.02
CA ALA A 355 8.31 11.90 20.92
C ALA A 355 7.15 11.26 21.70
N ARG A 356 6.34 10.43 21.04
CA ARG A 356 5.25 9.68 21.69
C ARG A 356 5.77 8.72 22.77
N LYS A 357 6.82 7.96 22.48
CA LYS A 357 7.39 6.97 23.39
C LYS A 357 8.15 7.57 24.56
N GLU A 358 8.69 8.76 24.42
CA GLU A 358 9.35 9.46 25.53
C GLU A 358 8.43 9.58 26.75
N ALA A 359 7.19 10.05 26.56
CA ALA A 359 6.22 10.12 27.63
C ALA A 359 5.87 8.72 28.21
N LEU A 360 5.69 7.70 27.38
CA LEU A 360 5.38 6.34 27.84
C LEU A 360 6.48 5.73 28.70
N VAL A 361 7.74 5.95 28.35
CA VAL A 361 8.90 5.44 29.09
C VAL A 361 9.16 6.27 30.35
N GLU A 362 9.05 7.59 30.28
CA GLU A 362 9.31 8.50 31.42
C GLU A 362 8.30 8.31 32.54
N TYR A 363 7.04 7.98 32.21
CA TYR A 363 5.95 7.79 33.19
C TYR A 363 5.63 6.32 33.49
N GLY A 364 6.53 5.38 33.16
CA GLY A 364 6.47 3.98 33.57
C GLY A 364 5.43 3.12 32.85
N PHE A 365 4.95 3.49 31.68
CA PHE A 365 4.05 2.66 30.87
C PHE A 365 4.82 1.65 30.01
N ARG A 366 6.04 1.96 29.61
CA ARG A 366 6.90 1.07 28.80
C ARG A 366 8.35 1.07 29.28
N LEU A 367 9.03 -0.04 29.05
CA LEU A 367 10.48 -0.15 29.29
C LEU A 367 11.28 0.66 28.26
N PRO A 368 12.52 1.05 28.55
CA PRO A 368 13.40 1.74 27.61
C PRO A 368 13.61 1.01 26.28
N SER A 369 13.57 -0.34 26.28
CA SER A 369 13.63 -1.16 25.05
C SER A 369 12.55 -0.83 24.01
N ALA A 370 11.41 -0.27 24.43
CA ALA A 370 10.36 0.19 23.53
C ALA A 370 10.82 1.27 22.55
N PHE A 371 11.86 2.04 22.87
CA PHE A 371 12.44 3.02 21.97
C PHE A 371 13.03 2.40 20.70
N ASP A 372 13.46 1.16 20.76
CA ASP A 372 14.11 0.46 19.64
C ASP A 372 13.11 -0.31 18.75
N ASN A 373 11.84 -0.34 19.14
CA ASN A 373 10.72 -0.69 18.25
C ASN A 373 10.25 0.59 17.52
N ARG A 374 10.89 0.96 16.46
CA ARG A 374 10.73 2.24 15.81
C ARG A 374 10.87 2.12 14.30
N PRO A 375 10.39 3.10 13.51
CA PRO A 375 10.79 3.16 12.10
C PRO A 375 12.29 3.45 11.97
N LEU A 376 12.83 3.16 10.80
CA LEU A 376 14.20 3.53 10.45
C LEU A 376 14.36 5.04 10.51
N LYS A 377 15.54 5.49 10.96
CA LYS A 377 16.00 6.84 10.67
C LYS A 377 16.28 6.99 9.19
N PHE A 378 16.27 8.20 8.67
CA PHE A 378 16.49 8.42 7.24
C PHE A 378 17.84 7.91 6.75
N GLU A 379 18.90 8.11 7.55
CA GLU A 379 20.24 7.61 7.26
C GLU A 379 20.31 6.08 7.27
N GLU A 380 19.58 5.43 8.18
CA GLU A 380 19.49 3.98 8.25
C GLU A 380 18.72 3.41 7.04
N PHE A 381 17.69 4.13 6.57
CA PHE A 381 17.00 3.80 5.32
C PHE A 381 17.94 3.89 4.13
N GLN A 382 18.68 4.99 3.99
CA GLN A 382 19.64 5.17 2.89
C GLN A 382 20.71 4.07 2.86
N GLN A 383 21.22 3.63 4.02
CA GLN A 383 22.24 2.57 4.12
C GLN A 383 21.75 1.20 3.65
N ARG A 384 20.43 0.95 3.65
CA ARG A 384 19.82 -0.33 3.21
C ARG A 384 19.49 -0.37 1.73
N VAL A 385 19.46 0.80 1.11
CA VAL A 385 19.11 0.94 -0.30
C VAL A 385 20.36 0.85 -1.16
N ASN A 386 20.30 0.09 -2.24
CA ASN A 386 21.40 -0.05 -3.18
C ASN A 386 21.32 1.02 -4.29
N GLN A 387 20.27 0.99 -5.10
CA GLN A 387 20.03 1.93 -6.19
C GLN A 387 18.61 2.46 -6.14
N VAL A 388 18.42 3.76 -6.32
CA VAL A 388 17.12 4.45 -6.25
C VAL A 388 16.80 5.17 -7.53
N ILE A 389 15.55 5.06 -7.96
CA ILE A 389 14.95 5.93 -8.97
C ILE A 389 13.80 6.71 -8.32
N TYR A 390 13.99 8.00 -8.16
CA TYR A 390 12.94 8.92 -7.73
C TYR A 390 11.98 9.19 -8.87
N VAL A 391 10.69 9.08 -8.62
CA VAL A 391 9.65 9.31 -9.63
C VAL A 391 8.77 10.46 -9.16
N SER A 392 8.73 11.54 -9.91
CA SER A 392 7.93 12.72 -9.56
C SER A 392 7.68 13.63 -10.75
N ALA A 393 6.53 14.32 -10.77
CA ALA A 393 6.28 15.43 -11.68
C ALA A 393 6.92 16.75 -11.20
N THR A 394 7.26 16.81 -9.91
CA THR A 394 7.80 17.98 -9.21
C THR A 394 8.87 17.55 -8.20
N PRO A 395 10.00 16.98 -8.66
CA PRO A 395 11.06 16.53 -7.75
C PRO A 395 11.57 17.70 -6.90
N GLY A 396 11.80 17.45 -5.61
CA GLY A 396 12.31 18.42 -4.66
C GLY A 396 13.82 18.70 -4.83
N GLU A 397 14.34 19.57 -3.98
CA GLU A 397 15.76 19.92 -3.99
C GLU A 397 16.65 18.70 -3.68
N TYR A 398 16.20 17.83 -2.77
CA TYR A 398 16.96 16.63 -2.41
C TYR A 398 17.17 15.71 -3.62
N GLU A 399 16.11 15.37 -4.34
CA GLU A 399 16.18 14.50 -5.52
C GLU A 399 17.06 15.13 -6.61
N ARG A 400 16.90 16.45 -6.85
CA ARG A 400 17.66 17.18 -7.87
C ARG A 400 19.16 17.23 -7.57
N THR A 401 19.54 17.38 -6.29
CA THR A 401 20.94 17.49 -5.87
C THR A 401 21.63 16.15 -5.75
N ARG A 402 20.87 15.08 -5.42
CA ARG A 402 21.42 13.75 -5.21
C ARG A 402 21.49 12.91 -6.48
N SER A 403 20.60 13.17 -7.44
CA SER A 403 20.54 12.37 -8.67
C SER A 403 21.76 12.57 -9.56
N GLY A 404 22.42 11.48 -9.90
CA GLY A 404 23.50 11.47 -10.90
C GLY A 404 22.99 11.82 -12.30
N GLN A 405 21.68 11.62 -12.55
CA GLN A 405 21.01 12.05 -13.77
C GLN A 405 19.51 12.23 -13.56
N ILE A 406 18.91 13.07 -14.41
CA ILE A 406 17.46 13.30 -14.48
C ILE A 406 16.98 12.91 -15.89
N ALA A 407 16.04 11.98 -15.99
CA ALA A 407 15.33 11.64 -17.21
C ALA A 407 14.00 12.39 -17.23
N GLU A 408 13.79 13.26 -18.22
CA GLU A 408 12.52 13.97 -18.39
C GLU A 408 11.54 13.13 -19.24
N GLN A 409 10.27 13.12 -18.84
CA GLN A 409 9.17 12.47 -19.54
C GLN A 409 7.97 13.40 -19.54
N ILE A 410 7.91 14.32 -20.49
CA ILE A 410 6.92 15.37 -20.61
C ILE A 410 5.80 14.98 -21.56
N ILE A 411 6.13 14.29 -22.65
CA ILE A 411 5.16 13.90 -23.67
C ILE A 411 4.17 12.87 -23.14
N ARG A 412 2.87 13.20 -23.25
CA ARG A 412 1.77 12.25 -23.03
C ARG A 412 1.45 11.56 -24.37
N PRO A 413 1.48 10.22 -24.41
CA PRO A 413 1.13 9.48 -25.64
C PRO A 413 -0.27 9.77 -26.18
N THR A 414 -1.19 10.22 -25.31
CA THR A 414 -2.55 10.60 -25.65
C THR A 414 -2.67 11.96 -26.37
N GLY A 415 -1.58 12.72 -26.45
CA GLY A 415 -1.56 14.07 -27.01
C GLY A 415 -2.15 15.15 -26.09
N LEU A 416 -2.61 14.80 -24.89
CA LEU A 416 -3.19 15.78 -23.96
C LEU A 416 -2.16 16.80 -23.51
N THR A 417 -2.46 18.08 -23.70
CA THR A 417 -1.63 19.21 -23.28
C THR A 417 -1.90 19.56 -21.81
N ASP A 418 -0.94 20.23 -21.16
CA ASP A 418 -1.22 20.90 -19.90
C ASP A 418 -2.31 21.95 -20.07
N PRO A 419 -3.15 22.21 -19.02
CA PRO A 419 -4.29 23.12 -19.14
C PRO A 419 -3.84 24.57 -19.39
N LYS A 420 -4.74 25.37 -19.96
CA LYS A 420 -4.56 26.82 -19.99
C LYS A 420 -4.74 27.38 -18.59
N ILE A 421 -3.88 28.34 -18.22
CA ILE A 421 -3.99 29.04 -16.95
C ILE A 421 -4.47 30.44 -17.24
N ASP A 422 -5.50 30.87 -16.52
CA ASP A 422 -6.06 32.21 -16.56
C ASP A 422 -5.97 32.85 -15.16
N VAL A 423 -5.38 34.03 -15.06
CA VAL A 423 -5.26 34.75 -13.79
C VAL A 423 -6.30 35.87 -13.80
N ARG A 424 -7.21 35.82 -12.84
CA ARG A 424 -8.33 36.78 -12.71
C ARG A 424 -8.29 37.49 -11.36
N PRO A 425 -8.85 38.71 -11.24
CA PRO A 425 -8.86 39.48 -9.99
C PRO A 425 -9.71 38.75 -8.91
N ILE A 426 -9.39 39.02 -7.65
CA ILE A 426 -10.15 38.50 -6.51
C ILE A 426 -11.54 39.19 -6.41
N GLU A 427 -11.64 40.46 -6.76
CA GLU A 427 -12.92 41.18 -6.78
C GLU A 427 -13.88 40.51 -7.78
N GLY A 428 -15.06 40.11 -7.33
CA GLY A 428 -16.06 39.43 -8.15
C GLY A 428 -15.78 37.95 -8.43
N GLN A 429 -14.76 37.35 -7.79
CA GLN A 429 -14.32 35.95 -8.04
C GLN A 429 -15.43 34.92 -7.89
N ILE A 430 -16.39 35.11 -6.97
CA ILE A 430 -17.46 34.14 -6.72
C ILE A 430 -18.51 34.17 -7.84
N ASP A 431 -18.89 35.34 -8.32
CA ASP A 431 -19.86 35.49 -9.42
C ASP A 431 -19.26 34.96 -10.73
N ASP A 432 -17.98 35.26 -10.99
CA ASP A 432 -17.24 34.71 -12.12
C ASP A 432 -17.10 33.19 -12.05
N LEU A 433 -16.76 32.65 -10.88
CA LEU A 433 -16.69 31.23 -10.65
C LEU A 433 -18.04 30.52 -10.91
N ILE A 434 -19.15 31.08 -10.45
CA ILE A 434 -20.49 30.54 -10.70
C ILE A 434 -20.81 30.50 -12.19
N ALA A 435 -20.50 31.53 -12.94
CA ALA A 435 -20.68 31.57 -14.38
C ALA A 435 -19.88 30.46 -15.09
N GLU A 436 -18.62 30.29 -14.70
CA GLU A 436 -17.76 29.24 -15.24
C GLU A 436 -18.25 27.82 -14.86
N ILE A 437 -18.75 27.62 -13.63
CA ILE A 437 -19.35 26.36 -13.20
C ILE A 437 -20.57 26.01 -14.05
N HIS A 438 -21.50 26.96 -14.27
CA HIS A 438 -22.67 26.73 -15.10
C HIS A 438 -22.30 26.34 -16.53
N ALA A 439 -21.30 26.98 -17.12
CA ALA A 439 -20.81 26.65 -18.45
C ALA A 439 -20.23 25.21 -18.51
N ARG A 440 -19.67 24.70 -17.42
CA ARG A 440 -19.17 23.30 -17.34
C ARG A 440 -20.31 22.31 -17.11
N ILE A 441 -21.28 22.64 -16.26
CA ILE A 441 -22.47 21.82 -16.01
C ILE A 441 -23.24 21.59 -17.31
N GLU A 442 -23.44 22.61 -18.14
CA GLU A 442 -24.10 22.51 -19.45
C GLU A 442 -23.40 21.51 -20.40
N ARG A 443 -22.09 21.32 -20.25
CA ARG A 443 -21.29 20.35 -21.02
C ARG A 443 -21.21 18.98 -20.36
N GLY A 444 -21.80 18.79 -19.17
CA GLY A 444 -21.69 17.58 -18.40
C GLY A 444 -20.31 17.35 -17.74
N GLU A 445 -19.52 18.41 -17.59
CA GLU A 445 -18.18 18.39 -17.02
C GLU A 445 -18.20 18.71 -15.53
N ARG A 446 -17.07 18.48 -14.84
CA ARG A 446 -16.93 18.66 -13.40
C ARG A 446 -15.92 19.76 -13.07
N THR A 447 -16.12 20.38 -11.90
CA THR A 447 -15.27 21.47 -11.41
C THR A 447 -14.67 21.12 -10.05
N LEU A 448 -13.38 21.45 -9.87
CA LEU A 448 -12.71 21.43 -8.58
C LEU A 448 -12.44 22.87 -8.14
N VAL A 449 -12.71 23.18 -6.87
CA VAL A 449 -12.41 24.49 -6.28
C VAL A 449 -11.53 24.32 -5.06
N THR A 450 -10.37 24.99 -5.05
CA THR A 450 -9.44 24.93 -3.90
C THR A 450 -9.49 26.22 -3.10
N THR A 451 -9.65 26.05 -1.78
CA THR A 451 -9.68 27.13 -0.78
C THR A 451 -8.48 27.03 0.18
N LEU A 452 -8.27 28.01 1.04
CA LEU A 452 -7.19 28.03 2.03
C LEU A 452 -7.56 27.43 3.38
N THR A 453 -8.84 27.49 3.76
CA THR A 453 -9.30 27.04 5.08
C THR A 453 -10.54 26.18 4.99
N LYS A 454 -10.76 25.35 6.03
CA LYS A 454 -11.95 24.49 6.17
C LYS A 454 -13.24 25.34 6.14
N ARG A 455 -13.24 26.44 6.88
CA ARG A 455 -14.38 27.34 6.95
C ARG A 455 -14.74 27.93 5.59
N MET A 456 -13.73 28.40 4.82
CA MET A 456 -13.97 28.87 3.45
C MET A 456 -14.57 27.80 2.55
N ALA A 457 -14.12 26.54 2.68
CA ALA A 457 -14.68 25.45 1.90
C ALA A 457 -16.14 25.15 2.27
N GLU A 458 -16.47 25.16 3.55
CA GLU A 458 -17.83 24.95 4.08
C GLU A 458 -18.76 26.11 3.65
N ASP A 459 -18.34 27.35 3.87
CA ASP A 459 -19.11 28.56 3.50
C ASP A 459 -19.38 28.63 1.99
N LEU A 460 -18.36 28.35 1.17
CA LEU A 460 -18.50 28.33 -0.29
C LEU A 460 -19.43 27.20 -0.75
N THR A 461 -19.32 26.02 -0.17
CA THR A 461 -20.20 24.88 -0.50
C THR A 461 -21.65 25.21 -0.19
N ALA A 462 -21.92 25.81 0.97
CA ALA A 462 -23.25 26.25 1.33
C ALA A 462 -23.79 27.35 0.39
N TYR A 463 -22.94 28.28 0.00
CA TYR A 463 -23.30 29.36 -0.93
C TYR A 463 -23.64 28.82 -2.32
N LEU A 464 -22.80 27.95 -2.89
CA LEU A 464 -23.05 27.31 -4.18
C LEU A 464 -24.31 26.44 -4.16
N GLY A 465 -24.53 25.71 -3.05
CA GLY A 465 -25.76 24.93 -2.86
C GLY A 465 -27.02 25.78 -2.86
N ASN A 466 -26.98 26.95 -2.20
CA ASN A 466 -28.08 27.94 -2.22
C ASN A 466 -28.31 28.55 -3.62
N ALA A 467 -27.27 28.60 -4.45
CA ALA A 467 -27.36 29.01 -5.86
C ALA A 467 -27.86 27.88 -6.79
N GLY A 468 -28.24 26.71 -6.23
CA GLY A 468 -28.78 25.59 -6.98
C GLY A 468 -27.74 24.66 -7.63
N ILE A 469 -26.47 24.80 -7.29
CA ILE A 469 -25.38 23.98 -7.82
C ILE A 469 -25.20 22.77 -6.90
N LYS A 470 -25.17 21.56 -7.48
CA LYS A 470 -24.88 20.34 -6.74
C LYS A 470 -23.42 20.31 -6.36
N THR A 471 -23.12 20.48 -5.09
CA THR A 471 -21.75 20.61 -4.59
C THR A 471 -21.52 19.79 -3.32
N ARG A 472 -20.29 19.30 -3.17
CA ARG A 472 -19.79 18.69 -1.92
C ARG A 472 -18.47 19.34 -1.53
N TYR A 473 -18.10 19.27 -0.24
CA TYR A 473 -16.77 19.66 0.21
C TYR A 473 -15.99 18.47 0.75
N MET A 474 -14.67 18.57 0.72
CA MET A 474 -13.76 17.56 1.25
C MET A 474 -12.63 18.20 2.04
N HIS A 475 -12.35 17.68 3.24
CA HIS A 475 -11.27 18.13 4.10
C HIS A 475 -10.49 16.94 4.71
N HIS A 476 -9.49 17.21 5.54
CA HIS A 476 -8.59 16.20 6.08
C HIS A 476 -9.25 15.21 7.06
N ASP A 477 -10.35 15.58 7.70
CA ASP A 477 -11.09 14.73 8.64
C ASP A 477 -11.97 13.67 7.94
N VAL A 478 -12.16 13.79 6.63
CA VAL A 478 -12.91 12.80 5.84
C VAL A 478 -12.13 11.50 5.76
N GLY A 479 -12.73 10.40 6.22
CA GLY A 479 -12.14 9.08 6.21
C GLY A 479 -11.79 8.58 4.80
N ALA A 480 -10.88 7.62 4.71
CA ALA A 480 -10.40 7.11 3.42
C ALA A 480 -11.54 6.54 2.56
N MET A 481 -12.47 5.79 3.17
CA MET A 481 -13.63 5.20 2.46
C MET A 481 -14.58 6.28 1.96
N GLU A 482 -14.96 7.22 2.82
CA GLU A 482 -15.84 8.32 2.47
C GLU A 482 -15.23 9.20 1.36
N ARG A 483 -13.91 9.45 1.40
CA ARG A 483 -13.20 10.15 0.33
C ARG A 483 -13.34 9.43 -1.01
N MET A 484 -13.23 8.11 -1.02
CA MET A 484 -13.38 7.31 -2.24
C MET A 484 -14.82 7.37 -2.77
N GLU A 485 -15.83 7.37 -1.90
CA GLU A 485 -17.22 7.54 -2.26
C GLU A 485 -17.48 8.93 -2.88
N ILE A 486 -17.00 9.99 -2.24
CA ILE A 486 -17.12 11.37 -2.78
C ILE A 486 -16.53 11.46 -4.19
N ILE A 487 -15.36 10.86 -4.41
CA ILE A 487 -14.71 10.89 -5.72
C ILE A 487 -15.48 10.07 -6.76
N ARG A 488 -15.96 8.90 -6.39
CA ARG A 488 -16.80 8.06 -7.25
C ARG A 488 -18.09 8.79 -7.65
N ASP A 489 -18.74 9.43 -6.68
CA ASP A 489 -19.99 10.17 -6.90
C ASP A 489 -19.77 11.40 -7.80
N LEU A 490 -18.64 12.12 -7.65
CA LEU A 490 -18.24 13.19 -8.58
C LEU A 490 -18.10 12.66 -10.02
N ARG A 491 -17.41 11.54 -10.20
CA ARG A 491 -17.22 10.91 -11.50
C ARG A 491 -18.53 10.41 -12.11
N ARG A 492 -19.46 9.90 -11.30
CA ARG A 492 -20.81 9.49 -11.73
C ARG A 492 -21.73 10.66 -12.04
N GLY A 493 -21.39 11.87 -11.60
CA GLY A 493 -22.21 13.06 -11.81
C GLY A 493 -23.35 13.22 -10.82
N GLU A 494 -23.26 12.59 -9.66
CA GLU A 494 -24.21 12.82 -8.57
C GLU A 494 -24.15 14.26 -8.07
N PHE A 495 -23.00 14.89 -8.21
CA PHE A 495 -22.79 16.33 -7.99
C PHE A 495 -21.74 16.87 -8.99
N ASP A 496 -21.69 18.21 -9.15
CA ASP A 496 -20.96 18.86 -10.23
C ASP A 496 -19.68 19.54 -9.77
N VAL A 497 -19.63 19.96 -8.49
CA VAL A 497 -18.53 20.74 -7.93
C VAL A 497 -18.02 20.11 -6.65
N LEU A 498 -16.71 19.90 -6.57
CA LEU A 498 -16.03 19.50 -5.35
C LEU A 498 -15.17 20.66 -4.83
N VAL A 499 -15.47 21.11 -3.61
CA VAL A 499 -14.75 22.19 -2.93
C VAL A 499 -13.85 21.61 -1.84
N GLY A 500 -12.65 22.13 -1.65
CA GLY A 500 -11.83 21.72 -0.51
C GLY A 500 -10.47 22.41 -0.43
N ILE A 501 -9.73 22.12 0.63
CA ILE A 501 -8.47 22.81 0.92
C ILE A 501 -7.33 22.23 0.10
N ASN A 502 -7.14 20.95 0.14
CA ASN A 502 -6.05 20.23 -0.50
C ASN A 502 -6.63 18.99 -1.16
N LEU A 503 -7.51 19.26 -2.12
CA LEU A 503 -8.48 18.32 -2.61
C LEU A 503 -7.87 17.02 -3.08
N LEU A 504 -6.68 17.09 -3.66
CA LEU A 504 -6.13 15.97 -4.40
C LEU A 504 -4.61 15.98 -4.30
N ARG A 505 -4.10 15.66 -3.11
CA ARG A 505 -2.73 15.17 -3.02
C ARG A 505 -2.72 13.81 -3.70
N GLU A 506 -2.03 13.69 -4.79
CA GLU A 506 -1.55 12.50 -5.53
C GLU A 506 -2.55 11.32 -5.73
N GLY A 507 -2.46 10.66 -6.86
CA GLY A 507 -3.10 9.35 -7.10
C GLY A 507 -4.52 9.35 -7.66
N LEU A 508 -5.18 10.51 -7.92
CA LEU A 508 -6.53 10.53 -8.45
C LEU A 508 -6.57 10.90 -9.94
N ASP A 509 -7.31 10.08 -10.68
CA ASP A 509 -7.54 10.21 -12.10
C ASP A 509 -8.99 10.64 -12.36
N LEU A 510 -9.18 11.93 -12.69
CA LEU A 510 -10.49 12.54 -12.88
C LEU A 510 -10.61 13.17 -14.29
N PRO A 511 -10.75 12.38 -15.33
CA PRO A 511 -10.86 12.91 -16.70
C PRO A 511 -12.12 13.74 -16.95
N GLU A 512 -13.13 13.63 -16.08
CA GLU A 512 -14.37 14.41 -16.14
C GLU A 512 -14.19 15.87 -15.68
N VAL A 513 -13.08 16.18 -14.99
CA VAL A 513 -12.78 17.53 -14.49
C VAL A 513 -12.15 18.35 -15.60
N SER A 514 -12.84 19.41 -16.04
CA SER A 514 -12.39 20.36 -17.06
C SER A 514 -12.02 21.74 -16.48
N LEU A 515 -12.47 22.06 -15.26
CA LEU A 515 -12.15 23.33 -14.60
C LEU A 515 -11.56 23.08 -13.20
N ILE A 516 -10.46 23.78 -12.94
CA ILE A 516 -9.92 23.94 -11.59
C ILE A 516 -9.87 25.42 -11.26
N ALA A 517 -10.54 25.80 -10.18
CA ALA A 517 -10.49 27.16 -9.65
C ALA A 517 -9.65 27.20 -8.37
N ILE A 518 -8.67 28.08 -8.34
CA ILE A 518 -7.78 28.30 -7.20
C ILE A 518 -8.09 29.68 -6.62
N LEU A 519 -8.82 29.68 -5.49
CA LEU A 519 -9.15 30.94 -4.81
C LEU A 519 -7.95 31.44 -4.00
N ASP A 520 -7.79 32.74 -3.89
CA ASP A 520 -6.69 33.37 -3.16
C ASP A 520 -5.32 32.79 -3.55
N ALA A 521 -5.05 32.69 -4.84
CA ALA A 521 -3.83 32.07 -5.35
C ALA A 521 -2.56 32.85 -5.00
N ASP A 522 -2.67 34.15 -4.69
CA ASP A 522 -1.59 35.03 -4.27
C ASP A 522 -1.25 34.98 -2.78
N LYS A 523 -1.96 34.20 -1.98
CA LYS A 523 -1.65 34.03 -0.57
C LYS A 523 -0.55 32.97 -0.42
N GLU A 524 0.71 33.38 -0.53
CA GLU A 524 1.86 32.50 -0.44
C GLU A 524 1.86 31.67 0.84
N GLY A 525 2.26 30.40 0.71
CA GLY A 525 2.32 29.43 1.78
C GLY A 525 2.37 28.02 1.24
N PHE A 526 2.35 27.03 2.13
CA PHE A 526 2.46 25.61 1.77
C PHE A 526 1.44 25.17 0.71
N LEU A 527 0.19 25.67 0.79
CA LEU A 527 -0.90 25.32 -0.15
C LEU A 527 -0.82 26.05 -1.49
N ARG A 528 0.00 27.06 -1.61
CA ARG A 528 0.21 27.90 -2.80
C ARG A 528 1.68 27.96 -3.22
N SER A 529 2.49 26.99 -2.76
CA SER A 529 3.86 26.80 -3.25
C SER A 529 3.86 26.37 -4.72
N GLU A 530 4.95 26.59 -5.43
CA GLU A 530 5.16 26.15 -6.81
C GLU A 530 4.74 24.68 -7.01
N THR A 531 5.25 23.77 -6.17
CA THR A 531 4.93 22.34 -6.21
C THR A 531 3.43 22.08 -6.05
N SER A 532 2.78 22.73 -5.08
CA SER A 532 1.34 22.56 -4.83
C SER A 532 0.50 23.07 -6.00
N LEU A 533 0.88 24.20 -6.60
CA LEU A 533 0.20 24.76 -7.76
C LEU A 533 0.35 23.84 -8.99
N ILE A 534 1.56 23.40 -9.33
CA ILE A 534 1.81 22.48 -10.45
C ILE A 534 1.03 21.18 -10.28
N GLN A 535 0.98 20.60 -9.08
CA GLN A 535 0.21 19.40 -8.79
C GLN A 535 -1.30 19.61 -8.98
N THR A 536 -1.81 20.73 -8.52
CA THR A 536 -3.23 21.10 -8.68
C THR A 536 -3.57 21.33 -10.15
N ILE A 537 -2.77 22.10 -10.87
CA ILE A 537 -2.91 22.36 -12.31
C ILE A 537 -2.93 21.05 -13.11
N GLY A 538 -2.04 20.13 -12.78
CA GLY A 538 -1.89 18.83 -13.45
C GLY A 538 -3.13 17.93 -13.37
N ARG A 539 -4.10 18.22 -12.48
CA ARG A 539 -5.36 17.48 -12.40
C ARG A 539 -6.29 17.77 -13.57
N ALA A 540 -6.27 18.98 -14.13
CA ALA A 540 -7.02 19.31 -15.35
C ALA A 540 -6.35 18.82 -16.65
N ALA A 541 -5.10 18.35 -16.60
CA ALA A 541 -4.34 17.92 -17.77
C ALA A 541 -4.82 16.56 -18.36
N ARG A 542 -5.89 15.98 -17.83
CA ARG A 542 -6.52 14.73 -18.35
C ARG A 542 -7.75 14.98 -19.19
N ASN A 543 -8.20 16.22 -19.24
CA ASN A 543 -9.29 16.68 -20.08
C ASN A 543 -8.70 17.55 -21.22
N ALA A 544 -9.14 17.32 -22.46
CA ALA A 544 -8.67 18.06 -23.62
C ALA A 544 -9.03 19.56 -23.53
N GLU A 545 -10.14 19.89 -22.87
CA GLU A 545 -10.63 21.25 -22.61
C GLU A 545 -10.23 21.77 -21.22
N GLY A 546 -9.23 21.14 -20.58
CA GLY A 546 -8.78 21.48 -19.24
C GLY A 546 -8.35 22.94 -19.11
N THR A 547 -8.91 23.66 -18.12
CA THR A 547 -8.64 25.06 -17.81
C THR A 547 -8.40 25.23 -16.31
N VAL A 548 -7.49 26.09 -15.94
CA VAL A 548 -7.23 26.49 -14.55
C VAL A 548 -7.44 27.98 -14.42
N ILE A 549 -8.25 28.43 -13.46
CA ILE A 549 -8.43 29.82 -13.12
C ILE A 549 -7.77 30.08 -11.77
N MET A 550 -6.83 31.02 -11.71
CA MET A 550 -6.21 31.49 -10.49
C MET A 550 -6.77 32.87 -10.15
N TYR A 551 -7.51 32.96 -9.05
CA TYR A 551 -7.98 34.26 -8.56
C TYR A 551 -6.89 34.87 -7.69
N ALA A 552 -6.33 35.99 -8.17
CA ALA A 552 -5.21 36.68 -7.55
C ALA A 552 -5.15 38.12 -8.00
N ASP A 553 -4.84 39.04 -7.10
CA ASP A 553 -4.60 40.44 -7.42
C ASP A 553 -3.14 40.68 -7.83
N THR A 554 -2.23 39.83 -7.39
CA THR A 554 -0.82 39.88 -7.74
C THR A 554 -0.28 38.49 -8.11
N VAL A 555 0.59 38.42 -9.12
CA VAL A 555 1.26 37.18 -9.49
C VAL A 555 2.51 37.01 -8.62
N THR A 556 2.46 36.05 -7.69
CA THR A 556 3.58 35.75 -6.79
C THR A 556 4.70 34.99 -7.51
N PRO A 557 5.92 34.90 -6.91
CA PRO A 557 7.00 34.09 -7.48
C PRO A 557 6.61 32.61 -7.67
N SER A 558 5.89 32.00 -6.71
CA SER A 558 5.40 30.64 -6.80
C SER A 558 4.38 30.45 -7.94
N MET A 559 3.48 31.39 -8.13
CA MET A 559 2.55 31.40 -9.27
C MET A 559 3.30 31.52 -10.58
N ARG A 560 4.26 32.46 -10.68
CA ARG A 560 5.05 32.67 -11.90
C ARG A 560 5.76 31.40 -12.30
N ALA A 561 6.49 30.76 -11.36
CA ALA A 561 7.19 29.50 -11.63
C ALA A 561 6.25 28.38 -12.09
N ALA A 562 5.07 28.25 -11.48
CA ALA A 562 4.08 27.25 -11.88
C ALA A 562 3.47 27.52 -13.27
N ILE A 563 3.21 28.79 -13.59
CA ILE A 563 2.69 29.21 -14.91
C ILE A 563 3.74 28.92 -15.98
N ASP A 564 4.97 29.42 -15.79
CA ASP A 564 6.06 29.29 -16.77
C ASP A 564 6.37 27.81 -17.06
N GLU A 565 6.41 26.95 -16.04
CA GLU A 565 6.63 25.52 -16.21
C GLU A 565 5.45 24.83 -16.94
N THR A 566 4.22 25.22 -16.62
CA THR A 566 3.04 24.66 -17.31
C THR A 566 3.00 25.06 -18.78
N GLU A 567 3.35 26.31 -19.09
CA GLU A 567 3.45 26.81 -20.46
C GLU A 567 4.58 26.12 -21.22
N ARG A 568 5.76 25.91 -20.60
CA ARG A 568 6.86 25.15 -21.18
C ARG A 568 6.41 23.74 -21.57
N ARG A 569 5.78 23.02 -20.65
CA ARG A 569 5.27 21.65 -20.90
C ARG A 569 4.22 21.64 -21.99
N ARG A 570 3.31 22.61 -21.98
CA ARG A 570 2.28 22.75 -23.01
C ARG A 570 2.87 22.99 -24.39
N ALA A 571 3.87 23.89 -24.53
CA ALA A 571 4.55 24.15 -25.79
C ALA A 571 5.24 22.91 -26.35
N ILE A 572 5.96 22.16 -25.52
CA ILE A 572 6.63 20.90 -25.91
C ILE A 572 5.62 19.88 -26.44
N GLN A 573 4.53 19.66 -25.69
CA GLN A 573 3.48 18.72 -26.09
C GLN A 573 2.77 19.16 -27.38
N THR A 574 2.50 20.43 -27.55
CA THR A 574 1.84 20.95 -28.75
C THR A 574 2.72 20.76 -29.99
N ALA A 575 4.01 21.11 -29.90
CA ALA A 575 4.96 20.90 -30.98
C ALA A 575 5.10 19.40 -31.35
N TYR A 576 5.10 18.52 -30.38
CA TYR A 576 5.10 17.08 -30.62
C TYR A 576 3.83 16.62 -31.34
N ASN A 577 2.67 17.08 -30.89
CA ASN A 577 1.37 16.74 -31.50
C ASN A 577 1.31 17.19 -32.97
N GLU A 578 1.74 18.40 -33.27
CA GLU A 578 1.81 18.95 -34.63
C GLU A 578 2.74 18.14 -35.54
N ALA A 579 3.93 17.81 -35.02
CA ALA A 579 4.92 17.01 -35.77
C ALA A 579 4.45 15.60 -36.09
N HIS A 580 3.59 14.99 -35.24
CA HIS A 580 3.11 13.63 -35.39
C HIS A 580 1.63 13.53 -35.83
N GLY A 581 0.94 14.66 -36.08
CA GLY A 581 -0.47 14.68 -36.47
C GLY A 581 -1.43 14.13 -35.38
N ILE A 582 -1.06 14.28 -34.10
CA ILE A 582 -1.84 13.76 -32.98
C ILE A 582 -2.92 14.78 -32.57
N VAL A 583 -4.17 14.32 -32.51
CA VAL A 583 -5.29 15.11 -31.99
C VAL A 583 -5.54 14.69 -30.54
N PRO A 584 -5.43 15.63 -29.56
CA PRO A 584 -5.68 15.33 -28.17
C PRO A 584 -7.10 14.75 -27.94
N LYS A 585 -7.20 13.68 -27.15
CA LYS A 585 -8.49 13.07 -26.80
C LYS A 585 -8.56 12.84 -25.30
N THR A 586 -9.67 13.27 -24.69
CA THR A 586 -9.94 12.97 -23.27
C THR A 586 -10.01 11.47 -23.05
N ILE A 587 -9.30 11.00 -22.02
CA ILE A 587 -9.25 9.58 -21.67
C ILE A 587 -10.58 9.18 -21.01
N LYS A 588 -11.24 8.16 -21.52
CA LYS A 588 -12.41 7.55 -20.88
C LYS A 588 -11.94 6.31 -20.11
N LYS A 589 -11.91 6.36 -18.79
CA LYS A 589 -11.66 5.20 -17.93
C LYS A 589 -12.96 4.72 -17.28
N SER A 590 -13.18 3.40 -17.25
CA SER A 590 -14.25 2.81 -16.47
C SER A 590 -14.08 3.16 -14.99
N ILE A 591 -15.20 3.42 -14.30
CA ILE A 591 -15.22 3.62 -12.84
C ILE A 591 -15.09 2.22 -12.25
N ARG A 592 -13.87 1.83 -11.82
CA ARG A 592 -13.66 0.56 -11.12
C ARG A 592 -13.87 0.78 -9.63
N ASP A 593 -14.55 -0.15 -8.96
CA ASP A 593 -14.61 -0.16 -7.51
C ASP A 593 -13.25 -0.62 -6.95
N LEU A 594 -12.62 0.22 -6.15
CA LEU A 594 -11.33 -0.06 -5.51
C LEU A 594 -11.37 -1.26 -4.54
N LEU A 595 -12.56 -1.71 -4.16
CA LEU A 595 -12.78 -2.93 -3.37
C LEU A 595 -12.39 -4.23 -4.12
N GLU A 596 -12.27 -4.20 -5.45
CA GLU A 596 -11.83 -5.35 -6.26
C GLU A 596 -10.30 -5.49 -6.30
N ILE A 597 -9.54 -4.51 -5.82
CA ILE A 597 -8.07 -4.48 -5.90
C ILE A 597 -7.43 -5.51 -4.96
N THR A 598 -8.11 -5.95 -3.91
CA THR A 598 -7.65 -7.00 -2.99
C THR A 598 -8.03 -8.42 -3.43
N GLY A 599 -8.83 -8.56 -4.48
CA GLY A 599 -9.14 -9.85 -5.11
C GLY A 599 -8.08 -10.24 -6.17
N PRO A 600 -7.80 -11.52 -6.41
CA PRO A 600 -7.04 -11.91 -7.58
C PRO A 600 -7.80 -11.45 -8.82
N ALA A 601 -7.10 -10.96 -9.83
CA ALA A 601 -7.65 -10.87 -11.16
C ALA A 601 -8.06 -12.30 -11.55
N SER A 602 -9.34 -12.61 -11.42
CA SER A 602 -9.83 -13.88 -11.90
C SER A 602 -9.55 -13.90 -13.40
N LYS A 603 -8.95 -14.97 -13.89
CA LYS A 603 -8.74 -15.19 -15.33
C LYS A 603 -10.07 -15.09 -16.12
N ASP A 604 -11.21 -15.04 -15.41
CA ASP A 604 -12.57 -14.95 -15.94
C ASP A 604 -13.03 -13.53 -16.29
N GLU A 605 -12.33 -12.46 -15.85
CA GLU A 605 -12.71 -11.08 -16.18
C GLU A 605 -12.04 -10.49 -17.42
N ARG A 606 -11.27 -11.27 -18.17
CA ARG A 606 -10.92 -10.91 -19.53
C ARG A 606 -12.14 -11.05 -20.45
N GLY A 607 -13.05 -10.05 -20.38
CA GLY A 607 -13.87 -9.68 -21.53
C GLY A 607 -14.74 -10.73 -22.20
N MET A 608 -14.92 -11.95 -21.68
CA MET A 608 -15.94 -12.87 -22.17
C MET A 608 -17.26 -12.49 -21.50
N ARG A 609 -18.04 -11.65 -22.17
CA ARG A 609 -19.48 -11.66 -21.99
C ARG A 609 -19.94 -13.06 -22.41
N MET A 610 -20.18 -13.93 -21.42
CA MET A 610 -20.82 -15.21 -21.66
C MET A 610 -22.09 -14.97 -22.50
N THR A 611 -22.22 -15.66 -23.60
CA THR A 611 -23.47 -15.62 -24.34
C THR A 611 -24.58 -16.18 -23.45
N GLU A 612 -25.81 -15.80 -23.70
CA GLU A 612 -26.98 -16.26 -22.91
C GLU A 612 -27.04 -17.79 -22.83
N ARG A 613 -26.57 -18.46 -23.88
CA ARG A 613 -26.50 -19.93 -23.96
C ARG A 613 -25.39 -20.51 -23.06
N GLU A 614 -24.22 -19.91 -23.02
CA GLU A 614 -23.09 -20.33 -22.15
C GLU A 614 -23.43 -20.07 -20.68
N ARG A 615 -24.03 -18.93 -20.36
CA ARG A 615 -24.52 -18.59 -19.03
C ARG A 615 -25.53 -19.58 -18.51
N LYS A 616 -26.48 -20.00 -19.36
CA LYS A 616 -27.48 -21.00 -19.00
C LYS A 616 -26.88 -22.39 -18.79
N ALA A 617 -25.92 -22.78 -19.64
CA ALA A 617 -25.21 -24.06 -19.51
C ALA A 617 -24.39 -24.11 -18.21
N GLU A 618 -23.77 -23.00 -17.81
CA GLU A 618 -22.98 -22.90 -16.56
C GLU A 618 -23.91 -22.93 -15.33
N ILE A 619 -25.04 -22.25 -15.36
CA ILE A 619 -26.06 -22.34 -14.31
C ILE A 619 -26.54 -23.80 -14.15
N ASP A 620 -26.84 -24.50 -15.23
CA ASP A 620 -27.28 -25.91 -15.19
C ASP A 620 -26.19 -26.83 -14.62
N ARG A 621 -24.92 -26.53 -14.88
CA ARG A 621 -23.77 -27.26 -14.31
C ARG A 621 -23.69 -27.05 -12.81
N LEU A 622 -23.68 -25.79 -12.37
CA LEU A 622 -23.59 -25.41 -10.96
C LEU A 622 -24.77 -25.91 -10.14
N GLU A 623 -25.99 -25.95 -10.72
CA GLU A 623 -27.18 -26.54 -10.06
C GLU A 623 -27.04 -28.04 -9.81
N LYS A 624 -26.48 -28.79 -10.77
CA LYS A 624 -26.23 -30.22 -10.59
C LYS A 624 -25.19 -30.47 -9.51
N GLU A 625 -24.14 -29.66 -9.49
CA GLU A 625 -23.06 -29.74 -8.51
C GLU A 625 -23.56 -29.37 -7.10
N MET A 626 -24.35 -28.31 -6.98
CA MET A 626 -25.01 -27.90 -5.74
C MET A 626 -25.94 -29.00 -5.16
N ARG A 627 -26.73 -29.64 -6.01
CA ARG A 627 -27.61 -30.75 -5.58
C ARG A 627 -26.80 -31.96 -5.12
N LYS A 628 -25.68 -32.24 -5.79
CA LYS A 628 -24.74 -33.32 -5.38
C LYS A 628 -24.08 -33.01 -4.05
N ALA A 629 -23.60 -31.79 -3.85
CA ALA A 629 -23.04 -31.34 -2.59
C ALA A 629 -24.06 -31.42 -1.44
N ALA A 630 -25.29 -31.01 -1.66
CA ALA A 630 -26.39 -31.12 -0.68
C ALA A 630 -26.71 -32.59 -0.33
N GLN A 631 -26.70 -33.52 -1.31
CA GLN A 631 -26.87 -34.95 -1.06
C GLN A 631 -25.73 -35.57 -0.25
N MET A 632 -24.52 -35.03 -0.39
CA MET A 632 -23.33 -35.43 0.38
C MET A 632 -23.23 -34.74 1.75
N LEU A 633 -24.27 -33.97 2.13
CA LEU A 633 -24.34 -33.18 3.38
C LEU A 633 -23.30 -32.04 3.47
N GLU A 634 -22.71 -31.62 2.33
CA GLU A 634 -21.77 -30.51 2.20
C GLU A 634 -22.54 -29.19 2.06
N TYR A 635 -23.29 -28.79 3.09
CA TYR A 635 -24.21 -27.66 3.04
C TYR A 635 -23.54 -26.31 2.81
N GLU A 636 -22.32 -26.11 3.31
CA GLU A 636 -21.57 -24.86 3.10
C GLU A 636 -21.13 -24.72 1.64
N TYR A 637 -20.64 -25.80 1.04
CA TYR A 637 -20.30 -25.81 -0.37
C TYR A 637 -21.54 -25.63 -1.26
N ALA A 638 -22.63 -26.27 -0.92
CA ALA A 638 -23.91 -26.07 -1.61
C ALA A 638 -24.39 -24.60 -1.51
N ALA A 639 -24.17 -23.91 -0.38
CA ALA A 639 -24.49 -22.49 -0.22
C ALA A 639 -23.62 -21.59 -1.10
N VAL A 640 -22.32 -21.85 -1.21
CA VAL A 640 -21.41 -21.12 -2.12
C VAL A 640 -21.84 -21.27 -3.58
N LEU A 641 -22.18 -22.48 -4.00
CA LEU A 641 -22.66 -22.74 -5.36
C LEU A 641 -24.01 -22.04 -5.62
N ARG A 642 -24.91 -22.02 -4.64
CA ARG A 642 -26.18 -21.27 -4.72
C ARG A 642 -25.92 -19.78 -4.95
N ASP A 643 -25.01 -19.19 -4.21
CA ASP A 643 -24.70 -17.77 -4.30
C ASP A 643 -24.05 -17.42 -5.65
N GLN A 644 -23.25 -18.33 -6.23
CA GLN A 644 -22.74 -18.19 -7.60
C GLN A 644 -23.88 -18.25 -8.64
N ILE A 645 -24.84 -19.16 -8.48
CA ILE A 645 -26.00 -19.27 -9.36
C ILE A 645 -26.85 -17.99 -9.31
N ILE A 646 -27.09 -17.44 -8.11
CA ILE A 646 -27.81 -16.18 -7.91
C ILE A 646 -27.14 -15.05 -8.68
N ARG A 647 -25.80 -14.91 -8.55
CA ARG A 647 -25.02 -13.90 -9.29
C ARG A 647 -25.13 -14.07 -10.81
N LEU A 648 -25.03 -15.30 -11.31
CA LEU A 648 -25.16 -15.59 -12.73
C LEU A 648 -26.57 -15.33 -13.27
N ARG A 649 -27.63 -15.47 -12.46
CA ARG A 649 -29.00 -15.13 -12.81
C ARG A 649 -29.27 -13.63 -12.81
N GLY A 650 -28.46 -12.84 -12.12
CA GLY A 650 -28.69 -11.41 -11.92
C GLY A 650 -29.81 -11.11 -10.92
N GLU A 651 -30.20 -12.10 -10.11
CA GLU A 651 -31.13 -11.94 -9.00
C GLU A 651 -30.38 -11.32 -7.80
N LYS A 652 -30.95 -10.25 -7.19
CA LYS A 652 -30.39 -9.58 -6.01
C LYS A 652 -30.72 -10.36 -4.74
#